data_20120beeccdaf106837bbb1eb739efa4
#
_entry.id   20120beeccdaf106837bbb1eb739efa4
#
_cell.length_a   1.000
_cell.length_b   1.000
_cell.length_c   1.000
_cell.angle_alpha   90.00
_cell.angle_beta   90.00
_cell.angle_gamma   90.00
#
_symmetry.space_group_name_H-M   'P 1'
#
loop_
_entity.id
_entity.type
_entity.pdbx_description
1 polymer ?
#
loop_
_entity_poly.entity_id
_entity_poly.type
_entity_poly.pdbx_seq_one_letter_code
_entity_poly.pdbx_strand_id
1 'polypeptide(L)'
;MEFFATCPLGFERLLADELTSLRTPHVRPLKGQVAFDGELADAYRVCLWSHLASRVVAVLARTEADNSDALYDGLSQIAWEQHLPAGASFAIDAHGTNAQLRNTQFVALRSKDAVTDRLLARTGARPITNVDAPDLQVVVRISRDRATVGIDLAGEALFRRGYEATRTSSALPSLRPDYAAALLACGGWPQLAQDGATLVAPFCGGGTIACEAACWALDRAPGLLRGRWGFMGWRLHDADAWQRLLDEARQRAHEAEDRELHLVLDDPRAGFETANRQALRAAGIATEPAFGPGGPCHGGSSTLLACDLSWIADHETAAKASAVEAMARLGAGLSQGSRASVLATDALADLVLGEASDTTRVLVGRDEATLRRYDTPSQGTSESVRLPDGSTVGVLVPGSAQFAARLAKVYRQRRKWARREDVSCYRIYDADLPDYAVSIDLFEGSSTPGRWLQVYEYAAPKDIDETKARARLLDVVAIAPRLLDVRPEDTFVRVRTKARGGSQYADEAREVRRPGRGRSRTGGPALPPGAHLVDEGGLTLEVNFSTRLDCGIFLDHRETRAMLREMAKQTKGSKRFLNLFAYTGTGTCYAADGGARHTTTVDLSAPSLAWAQRNMERNGFTGPEHEYVQADVIAWVGEQRRTKNRWDLVFCDVPTFSNSSRMRKASFDVQRDHAELLIGVSRLLTRDGTCVFSCNLRSFKLDEEALAKAGVEAQDITAQTIPEDFSRNQRIHKCYLVRRTPREQ
;
A
#
# COMPACT_ATOMS: atom_id res chain seq x y z
N MET A 1 -36.60 -26.70 -8.04
CA MET A 1 -35.32 -26.59 -8.81
C MET A 1 -34.15 -26.42 -7.85
N GLU A 2 -32.96 -26.81 -8.31
CA GLU A 2 -31.73 -26.50 -7.55
C GLU A 2 -31.10 -25.19 -8.07
N PHE A 3 -30.59 -24.40 -7.16
CA PHE A 3 -29.95 -23.13 -7.46
C PHE A 3 -28.60 -23.02 -6.72
N PHE A 4 -27.71 -22.18 -7.24
CA PHE A 4 -26.50 -21.76 -6.55
C PHE A 4 -26.47 -20.25 -6.43
N ALA A 5 -26.25 -19.75 -5.23
CA ALA A 5 -25.80 -18.38 -4.99
C ALA A 5 -24.29 -18.39 -4.85
N THR A 6 -23.54 -17.77 -5.75
CA THR A 6 -22.07 -17.67 -5.66
C THR A 6 -21.66 -16.53 -4.76
N CYS A 7 -20.53 -16.65 -4.06
CA CYS A 7 -19.96 -15.60 -3.22
C CYS A 7 -18.42 -15.67 -3.22
N PRO A 8 -17.73 -14.62 -2.76
CA PRO A 8 -16.30 -14.69 -2.44
C PRO A 8 -15.99 -15.81 -1.44
N LEU A 9 -14.81 -16.40 -1.57
CA LEU A 9 -14.33 -17.40 -0.62
C LEU A 9 -14.27 -16.81 0.80
N GLY A 10 -14.81 -17.54 1.77
CA GLY A 10 -14.96 -17.12 3.15
C GLY A 10 -16.34 -16.55 3.50
N PHE A 11 -17.19 -16.22 2.52
CA PHE A 11 -18.54 -15.67 2.76
C PHE A 11 -19.64 -16.76 2.82
N GLU A 12 -19.29 -18.02 2.58
CA GLU A 12 -20.26 -19.10 2.40
C GLU A 12 -21.20 -19.25 3.60
N ARG A 13 -20.67 -19.10 4.82
CA ARG A 13 -21.48 -19.19 6.03
C ARG A 13 -22.41 -17.98 6.18
N LEU A 14 -21.88 -16.76 6.00
CA LEU A 14 -22.68 -15.54 6.07
C LEU A 14 -23.81 -15.55 5.02
N LEU A 15 -23.49 -15.99 3.80
CA LEU A 15 -24.50 -16.12 2.73
C LEU A 15 -25.52 -17.20 3.07
N ALA A 16 -25.13 -18.34 3.66
CA ALA A 16 -26.08 -19.37 4.07
C ALA A 16 -27.05 -18.88 5.14
N ASP A 17 -26.55 -18.11 6.12
CA ASP A 17 -27.38 -17.48 7.15
C ASP A 17 -28.35 -16.44 6.52
N GLU A 18 -27.89 -15.64 5.56
CA GLU A 18 -28.72 -14.70 4.80
C GLU A 18 -29.82 -15.42 4.01
N LEU A 19 -29.47 -16.46 3.24
CA LEU A 19 -30.47 -17.23 2.48
C LEU A 19 -31.51 -17.89 3.38
N THR A 20 -31.09 -18.36 4.54
CA THR A 20 -32.00 -18.91 5.55
C THR A 20 -32.96 -17.84 6.05
N SER A 21 -32.49 -16.62 6.30
CA SER A 21 -33.33 -15.47 6.69
C SER A 21 -34.34 -15.07 5.60
N LEU A 22 -33.94 -15.25 4.32
CA LEU A 22 -34.83 -15.05 3.15
C LEU A 22 -35.83 -16.20 2.94
N ARG A 23 -35.85 -17.21 3.84
CA ARG A 23 -36.73 -18.38 3.84
C ARG A 23 -36.54 -19.29 2.62
N THR A 24 -35.31 -19.34 2.05
CA THR A 24 -34.98 -20.31 1.01
C THR A 24 -34.87 -21.71 1.59
N PRO A 25 -35.48 -22.73 0.93
CA PRO A 25 -35.39 -24.10 1.42
C PRO A 25 -34.00 -24.76 1.21
N HIS A 26 -33.67 -25.71 2.05
CA HIS A 26 -32.51 -26.64 1.89
C HIS A 26 -31.17 -25.95 1.61
N VAL A 27 -30.85 -24.89 2.36
CA VAL A 27 -29.62 -24.13 2.22
C VAL A 27 -28.40 -24.99 2.61
N ARG A 28 -27.40 -25.06 1.72
CA ARG A 28 -26.18 -25.88 1.90
C ARG A 28 -24.93 -25.09 1.48
N PRO A 29 -24.07 -24.67 2.41
CA PRO A 29 -22.83 -23.98 2.05
C PRO A 29 -21.86 -24.94 1.36
N LEU A 30 -21.22 -24.47 0.28
CA LEU A 30 -20.22 -25.14 -0.52
C LEU A 30 -19.10 -24.13 -0.80
N LYS A 31 -17.92 -24.62 -1.22
CA LYS A 31 -16.77 -23.72 -1.48
C LYS A 31 -17.08 -22.68 -2.58
N GLY A 32 -17.10 -21.41 -2.18
CA GLY A 32 -17.36 -20.25 -3.05
C GLY A 32 -18.80 -20.09 -3.50
N GLN A 33 -19.76 -20.80 -2.89
CA GLN A 33 -21.18 -20.75 -3.21
C GLN A 33 -22.04 -21.38 -2.12
N VAL A 34 -23.34 -21.10 -2.18
CA VAL A 34 -24.36 -21.76 -1.37
C VAL A 34 -25.41 -22.37 -2.29
N ALA A 35 -25.65 -23.68 -2.16
CA ALA A 35 -26.72 -24.35 -2.88
C ALA A 35 -28.02 -24.23 -2.10
N PHE A 36 -29.14 -24.13 -2.80
CA PHE A 36 -30.49 -24.18 -2.24
C PHE A 36 -31.50 -24.75 -3.23
N ASP A 37 -32.59 -25.28 -2.73
CA ASP A 37 -33.70 -25.74 -3.57
C ASP A 37 -34.85 -24.72 -3.48
N GLY A 38 -35.78 -24.75 -4.39
CA GLY A 38 -36.95 -23.88 -4.35
C GLY A 38 -37.63 -23.68 -5.68
N GLU A 39 -38.52 -22.72 -5.74
CA GLU A 39 -39.19 -22.24 -6.94
C GLU A 39 -38.46 -21.04 -7.54
N LEU A 40 -38.88 -20.60 -8.75
CA LEU A 40 -38.29 -19.41 -9.37
C LEU A 40 -38.46 -18.15 -8.52
N ALA A 41 -39.56 -18.03 -7.82
CA ALA A 41 -39.84 -16.92 -6.91
C ALA A 41 -38.81 -16.83 -5.76
N ASP A 42 -38.35 -17.97 -5.25
CA ASP A 42 -37.33 -18.00 -4.21
C ASP A 42 -35.97 -17.50 -4.77
N ALA A 43 -35.63 -17.96 -5.97
CA ALA A 43 -34.39 -17.49 -6.64
C ALA A 43 -34.47 -15.99 -7.00
N TYR A 44 -35.62 -15.49 -7.43
CA TYR A 44 -35.85 -14.06 -7.68
C TYR A 44 -35.72 -13.25 -6.36
N ARG A 45 -36.26 -13.78 -5.24
CA ARG A 45 -36.11 -13.17 -3.92
C ARG A 45 -34.61 -13.06 -3.54
N VAL A 46 -33.85 -14.12 -3.77
CA VAL A 46 -32.37 -14.07 -3.53
C VAL A 46 -31.69 -13.04 -4.44
N CYS A 47 -32.04 -12.97 -5.73
CA CYS A 47 -31.49 -11.96 -6.64
C CYS A 47 -31.77 -10.53 -6.15
N LEU A 48 -32.99 -10.27 -5.67
CA LEU A 48 -33.45 -8.93 -5.26
C LEU A 48 -32.89 -8.51 -3.89
N TRP A 49 -32.90 -9.44 -2.92
CA TRP A 49 -32.68 -9.15 -1.50
C TRP A 49 -31.30 -9.53 -0.97
N SER A 50 -30.52 -10.38 -1.68
CA SER A 50 -29.22 -10.77 -1.15
C SER A 50 -28.20 -9.64 -1.25
N HIS A 51 -27.57 -9.32 -0.13
CA HIS A 51 -26.43 -8.42 -0.02
C HIS A 51 -25.10 -9.13 -0.33
N LEU A 52 -25.02 -10.45 -0.10
CA LEU A 52 -23.77 -11.22 -0.10
C LEU A 52 -23.56 -12.05 -1.35
N ALA A 53 -24.64 -12.42 -2.08
CA ALA A 53 -24.50 -13.16 -3.31
C ALA A 53 -23.89 -12.34 -4.42
N SER A 54 -22.98 -12.96 -5.17
CA SER A 54 -22.41 -12.37 -6.40
C SER A 54 -23.24 -12.67 -7.63
N ARG A 55 -23.76 -13.90 -7.74
CA ARG A 55 -24.65 -14.35 -8.80
C ARG A 55 -25.60 -15.43 -8.28
N VAL A 56 -26.73 -15.61 -8.96
CA VAL A 56 -27.67 -16.73 -8.72
C VAL A 56 -27.80 -17.52 -10.01
N VAL A 57 -27.56 -18.82 -9.94
CA VAL A 57 -27.60 -19.73 -11.11
C VAL A 57 -28.65 -20.80 -10.90
N ALA A 58 -29.59 -20.91 -11.82
CA ALA A 58 -30.53 -22.01 -11.87
C ALA A 58 -29.89 -23.23 -12.55
N VAL A 59 -29.84 -24.37 -11.89
CA VAL A 59 -29.23 -25.59 -12.42
C VAL A 59 -30.18 -26.29 -13.38
N LEU A 60 -29.74 -26.48 -14.63
CA LEU A 60 -30.50 -27.21 -15.65
C LEU A 60 -30.12 -28.68 -15.69
N ALA A 61 -28.83 -28.98 -15.62
CA ALA A 61 -28.32 -30.33 -15.72
C ALA A 61 -26.91 -30.48 -15.04
N ARG A 62 -26.62 -31.73 -14.68
CA ARG A 62 -25.25 -32.19 -14.39
C ARG A 62 -24.93 -33.33 -15.36
N THR A 63 -23.85 -33.18 -16.09
CA THR A 63 -23.42 -34.12 -17.12
C THR A 63 -21.96 -34.53 -16.94
N GLU A 64 -21.56 -35.60 -17.60
CA GLU A 64 -20.15 -35.99 -17.69
C GLU A 64 -19.39 -34.96 -18.53
N ALA A 65 -18.14 -34.73 -18.15
CA ALA A 65 -17.25 -33.77 -18.80
C ALA A 65 -15.79 -34.16 -18.58
N ASP A 66 -15.50 -35.45 -18.63
CA ASP A 66 -14.14 -35.99 -18.57
C ASP A 66 -13.33 -35.59 -19.81
N ASN A 67 -14.01 -35.39 -20.96
CA ASN A 67 -13.43 -34.94 -22.21
C ASN A 67 -14.41 -33.99 -22.99
N SER A 68 -13.93 -33.49 -24.16
CA SER A 68 -14.73 -32.54 -24.99
C SER A 68 -15.98 -33.11 -25.59
N ASP A 69 -16.01 -34.41 -25.91
CA ASP A 69 -17.14 -35.06 -26.57
C ASP A 69 -18.21 -35.37 -25.53
N ALA A 70 -17.84 -35.89 -24.35
CA ALA A 70 -18.80 -36.07 -23.25
C ALA A 70 -19.46 -34.74 -22.83
N LEU A 71 -18.68 -33.65 -22.77
CA LEU A 71 -19.22 -32.30 -22.52
C LEU A 71 -20.23 -31.90 -23.59
N TYR A 72 -19.88 -32.05 -24.89
CA TYR A 72 -20.73 -31.69 -26.00
C TYR A 72 -22.03 -32.53 -26.01
N ASP A 73 -21.92 -33.86 -25.85
CA ASP A 73 -23.05 -34.76 -25.84
C ASP A 73 -24.00 -34.43 -24.68
N GLY A 74 -23.45 -34.18 -23.49
CA GLY A 74 -24.24 -33.82 -22.32
C GLY A 74 -25.00 -32.52 -22.49
N LEU A 75 -24.38 -31.47 -23.03
CA LEU A 75 -25.07 -30.21 -23.31
C LEU A 75 -26.12 -30.36 -24.45
N SER A 76 -25.87 -31.19 -25.45
CA SER A 76 -26.78 -31.47 -26.55
C SER A 76 -28.09 -32.18 -26.12
N GLN A 77 -28.08 -32.87 -24.96
CA GLN A 77 -29.27 -33.49 -24.38
C GLN A 77 -30.20 -32.48 -23.68
N ILE A 78 -29.70 -31.29 -23.30
CA ILE A 78 -30.55 -30.25 -22.68
C ILE A 78 -31.52 -29.68 -23.72
N ALA A 79 -32.80 -29.55 -23.34
CA ALA A 79 -33.84 -29.02 -24.22
C ALA A 79 -33.76 -27.48 -24.35
N TRP A 80 -32.73 -26.98 -24.99
CA TRP A 80 -32.46 -25.53 -25.12
C TRP A 80 -33.60 -24.72 -25.71
N GLU A 81 -34.39 -25.36 -26.58
CA GLU A 81 -35.61 -24.79 -27.16
C GLU A 81 -36.68 -24.44 -26.12
N GLN A 82 -36.61 -24.98 -24.90
CA GLN A 82 -37.46 -24.63 -23.77
C GLN A 82 -36.91 -23.46 -22.93
N HIS A 83 -35.66 -23.13 -23.11
CA HIS A 83 -34.96 -22.11 -22.30
C HIS A 83 -34.70 -20.83 -23.07
N LEU A 84 -34.28 -20.90 -24.33
CA LEU A 84 -33.97 -19.74 -25.17
C LEU A 84 -35.11 -19.40 -26.09
N PRO A 85 -35.73 -18.20 -25.99
CA PRO A 85 -36.73 -17.74 -26.93
C PRO A 85 -36.19 -17.61 -28.36
N ALA A 86 -37.08 -17.79 -29.38
CA ALA A 86 -36.68 -17.59 -30.76
C ALA A 86 -36.21 -16.15 -31.00
N GLY A 87 -35.05 -16.00 -31.63
CA GLY A 87 -34.43 -14.70 -31.89
C GLY A 87 -33.66 -14.06 -30.72
N ALA A 88 -33.72 -14.64 -29.53
CA ALA A 88 -32.89 -14.18 -28.40
C ALA A 88 -31.42 -14.58 -28.57
N SER A 89 -30.54 -13.75 -28.03
CA SER A 89 -29.11 -13.99 -28.01
C SER A 89 -28.67 -14.71 -26.73
N PHE A 90 -27.56 -15.47 -26.82
CA PHE A 90 -26.97 -16.11 -25.66
C PHE A 90 -25.46 -16.02 -25.64
N ALA A 91 -24.88 -16.21 -24.45
CA ALA A 91 -23.44 -16.42 -24.25
C ALA A 91 -23.20 -17.57 -23.29
N ILE A 92 -21.98 -18.15 -23.37
CA ILE A 92 -21.50 -19.17 -22.43
C ILE A 92 -20.43 -18.55 -21.54
N ASP A 93 -20.60 -18.70 -20.23
CA ASP A 93 -19.59 -18.38 -19.23
C ASP A 93 -19.08 -19.68 -18.61
N ALA A 94 -17.81 -20.02 -18.90
CA ALA A 94 -17.24 -21.30 -18.52
C ALA A 94 -16.21 -21.13 -17.38
N HIS A 95 -16.34 -21.95 -16.34
CA HIS A 95 -15.48 -21.95 -15.16
C HIS A 95 -14.93 -23.32 -14.83
N GLY A 96 -13.74 -23.36 -14.28
CA GLY A 96 -13.06 -24.58 -13.89
C GLY A 96 -12.42 -25.32 -15.07
N THR A 97 -11.54 -26.24 -14.76
CA THR A 97 -10.78 -27.04 -15.72
C THR A 97 -10.55 -28.43 -15.14
N ASN A 98 -10.22 -29.42 -16.02
CA ASN A 98 -9.77 -30.72 -15.61
C ASN A 98 -8.56 -31.18 -16.48
N ALA A 99 -8.18 -32.44 -16.40
CA ALA A 99 -7.01 -32.96 -17.11
C ALA A 99 -7.12 -32.85 -18.64
N GLN A 100 -8.34 -32.96 -19.21
CA GLN A 100 -8.61 -32.88 -20.66
C GLN A 100 -9.11 -31.49 -21.08
N LEU A 101 -9.96 -30.89 -20.26
CA LEU A 101 -10.57 -29.56 -20.52
C LEU A 101 -9.74 -28.48 -19.78
N ARG A 102 -8.58 -28.16 -20.33
CA ARG A 102 -7.58 -27.29 -19.67
C ARG A 102 -7.78 -25.79 -19.90
N ASN A 103 -8.67 -25.40 -20.81
CA ASN A 103 -8.89 -24.02 -21.19
C ASN A 103 -10.39 -23.68 -21.16
N THR A 104 -10.75 -22.70 -20.31
CA THR A 104 -12.16 -22.28 -20.16
C THR A 104 -12.73 -21.68 -21.43
N GLN A 105 -11.93 -21.00 -22.29
CA GLN A 105 -12.40 -20.49 -23.59
C GLN A 105 -12.77 -21.66 -24.53
N PHE A 106 -11.97 -22.74 -24.53
CA PHE A 106 -12.30 -23.94 -25.30
C PHE A 106 -13.58 -24.59 -24.78
N VAL A 107 -13.73 -24.70 -23.45
CA VAL A 107 -14.99 -25.19 -22.83
C VAL A 107 -16.16 -24.35 -23.26
N ALA A 108 -16.07 -23.03 -23.26
CA ALA A 108 -17.12 -22.12 -23.68
C ALA A 108 -17.48 -22.30 -25.15
N LEU A 109 -16.48 -22.40 -26.04
CA LEU A 109 -16.70 -22.61 -27.47
C LEU A 109 -17.39 -23.97 -27.75
N ARG A 110 -16.89 -25.05 -27.14
CA ARG A 110 -17.46 -26.39 -27.31
C ARG A 110 -18.89 -26.46 -26.78
N SER A 111 -19.17 -25.83 -25.65
CA SER A 111 -20.49 -25.71 -25.08
C SER A 111 -21.42 -24.90 -25.97
N LYS A 112 -20.96 -23.80 -26.54
CA LYS A 112 -21.68 -22.96 -27.50
C LYS A 112 -22.07 -23.78 -28.73
N ASP A 113 -21.16 -24.59 -29.27
CA ASP A 113 -21.42 -25.43 -30.44
C ASP A 113 -22.55 -26.44 -30.16
N ALA A 114 -22.50 -27.13 -29.00
CA ALA A 114 -23.53 -28.04 -28.56
C ALA A 114 -24.95 -27.38 -28.48
N VAL A 115 -25.01 -26.18 -27.86
CA VAL A 115 -26.26 -25.41 -27.78
C VAL A 115 -26.77 -25.00 -29.16
N THR A 116 -25.86 -24.51 -30.01
CA THR A 116 -26.18 -24.03 -31.35
C THR A 116 -26.71 -25.16 -32.24
N ASP A 117 -26.01 -26.30 -32.26
CA ASP A 117 -26.38 -27.45 -33.08
C ASP A 117 -27.72 -28.05 -32.64
N ARG A 118 -27.95 -28.15 -31.32
CA ARG A 118 -29.26 -28.60 -30.79
C ARG A 118 -30.39 -27.68 -31.23
N LEU A 119 -30.22 -26.36 -31.05
CA LEU A 119 -31.25 -25.39 -31.43
C LEU A 119 -31.52 -25.41 -32.94
N LEU A 120 -30.47 -25.46 -33.77
CA LEU A 120 -30.58 -25.57 -35.22
C LEU A 120 -31.34 -26.83 -35.61
N ALA A 121 -31.00 -27.98 -35.02
CA ALA A 121 -31.67 -29.26 -35.30
C ALA A 121 -33.15 -29.27 -34.91
N ARG A 122 -33.53 -28.57 -33.83
CA ARG A 122 -34.91 -28.59 -33.29
C ARG A 122 -35.81 -27.48 -33.82
N THR A 123 -35.22 -26.29 -34.09
CA THR A 123 -36.00 -25.11 -34.48
C THR A 123 -35.78 -24.69 -35.94
N GLY A 124 -34.80 -25.28 -36.62
CA GLY A 124 -34.40 -24.89 -37.99
C GLY A 124 -33.70 -23.53 -38.06
N ALA A 125 -33.48 -22.83 -36.93
CA ALA A 125 -32.86 -21.53 -36.88
C ALA A 125 -31.59 -21.56 -36.01
N ARG A 126 -30.53 -20.90 -36.48
CA ARG A 126 -29.30 -20.73 -35.69
C ARG A 126 -29.51 -19.61 -34.68
N PRO A 127 -29.22 -19.82 -33.37
CA PRO A 127 -29.35 -18.79 -32.36
C PRO A 127 -28.29 -17.70 -32.52
N ILE A 128 -28.58 -16.50 -32.03
CA ILE A 128 -27.65 -15.35 -32.00
C ILE A 128 -26.72 -15.54 -30.81
N THR A 129 -25.43 -15.32 -31.04
CA THR A 129 -24.43 -15.27 -29.94
C THR A 129 -24.00 -13.82 -29.70
N ASN A 130 -24.07 -13.36 -28.44
CA ASN A 130 -23.63 -12.02 -28.03
C ASN A 130 -22.92 -12.13 -26.69
N VAL A 131 -21.63 -11.89 -26.69
CA VAL A 131 -20.79 -12.05 -25.50
C VAL A 131 -20.90 -10.85 -24.55
N ASP A 132 -21.12 -9.65 -25.10
CA ASP A 132 -21.09 -8.41 -24.31
C ASP A 132 -22.40 -8.16 -23.56
N ALA A 133 -23.55 -8.43 -24.21
CA ALA A 133 -24.86 -8.18 -23.63
C ALA A 133 -25.86 -9.25 -24.11
N PRO A 134 -25.71 -10.53 -23.69
CA PRO A 134 -26.64 -11.60 -24.05
C PRO A 134 -28.00 -11.41 -23.41
N ASP A 135 -29.04 -11.90 -24.07
CA ASP A 135 -30.36 -12.02 -23.45
C ASP A 135 -30.39 -13.15 -22.42
N LEU A 136 -29.61 -14.21 -22.66
CA LEU A 136 -29.47 -15.33 -21.73
C LEU A 136 -28.00 -15.71 -21.53
N GLN A 137 -27.53 -15.71 -20.30
CA GLN A 137 -26.19 -16.17 -19.92
C GLN A 137 -26.28 -17.62 -19.44
N VAL A 138 -25.61 -18.52 -20.14
CA VAL A 138 -25.45 -19.92 -19.74
C VAL A 138 -24.13 -20.08 -18.99
N VAL A 139 -24.18 -20.67 -17.80
CA VAL A 139 -23.01 -20.97 -16.99
C VAL A 139 -22.68 -22.46 -17.12
N VAL A 140 -21.40 -22.76 -17.42
CA VAL A 140 -20.88 -24.13 -17.47
C VAL A 140 -19.71 -24.21 -16.48
N ARG A 141 -19.88 -25.01 -15.42
CA ARG A 141 -18.85 -25.18 -14.39
C ARG A 141 -18.29 -26.59 -14.39
N ILE A 142 -17.03 -26.73 -14.77
CA ILE A 142 -16.28 -27.99 -14.72
C ILE A 142 -15.74 -28.22 -13.32
N SER A 143 -16.03 -29.42 -12.78
CA SER A 143 -15.46 -29.87 -11.51
C SER A 143 -15.17 -31.35 -11.61
N ARG A 144 -13.88 -31.72 -11.57
CA ARG A 144 -13.41 -33.07 -11.87
C ARG A 144 -13.94 -33.53 -13.25
N ASP A 145 -14.66 -34.64 -13.31
CA ASP A 145 -15.14 -35.25 -14.54
C ASP A 145 -16.62 -34.88 -14.83
N ARG A 146 -17.13 -33.83 -14.18
CA ARG A 146 -18.51 -33.38 -14.34
C ARG A 146 -18.63 -31.90 -14.67
N ALA A 147 -19.61 -31.56 -15.48
CA ALA A 147 -20.09 -30.22 -15.74
C ALA A 147 -21.44 -29.98 -15.05
N THR A 148 -21.57 -28.86 -14.36
CA THR A 148 -22.86 -28.31 -13.95
C THR A 148 -23.21 -27.21 -14.95
N VAL A 149 -24.37 -27.33 -15.56
CA VAL A 149 -24.89 -26.39 -16.58
C VAL A 149 -26.11 -25.69 -16.01
N GLY A 150 -26.13 -24.36 -16.11
CA GLY A 150 -27.24 -23.57 -15.57
C GLY A 150 -27.41 -22.22 -16.27
N ILE A 151 -28.42 -21.48 -15.84
CA ILE A 151 -28.73 -20.13 -16.30
C ILE A 151 -28.39 -19.12 -15.21
N ASP A 152 -27.62 -18.11 -15.55
CA ASP A 152 -27.35 -16.98 -14.65
C ASP A 152 -28.59 -16.08 -14.58
N LEU A 153 -29.25 -16.07 -13.44
CA LEU A 153 -30.43 -15.26 -13.19
C LEU A 153 -30.08 -13.79 -12.90
N ALA A 154 -28.85 -13.52 -12.46
CA ALA A 154 -28.39 -12.17 -12.13
C ALA A 154 -28.12 -11.32 -13.38
N GLY A 155 -27.52 -11.91 -14.42
CA GLY A 155 -27.05 -11.24 -15.63
C GLY A 155 -25.74 -10.47 -15.38
N GLU A 156 -25.79 -9.41 -14.62
CA GLU A 156 -24.61 -8.74 -14.04
C GLU A 156 -24.40 -9.17 -12.58
N ALA A 157 -23.18 -9.02 -12.07
CA ALA A 157 -22.90 -9.33 -10.67
C ALA A 157 -23.82 -8.53 -9.73
N LEU A 158 -24.37 -9.19 -8.69
CA LEU A 158 -25.35 -8.58 -7.78
C LEU A 158 -24.80 -7.43 -6.97
N PHE A 159 -23.47 -7.40 -6.72
CA PHE A 159 -22.83 -6.27 -6.07
C PHE A 159 -22.85 -4.97 -6.88
N ARG A 160 -23.21 -5.03 -8.17
CA ARG A 160 -23.59 -3.85 -8.97
C ARG A 160 -25.03 -3.48 -8.63
N ARG A 161 -25.20 -2.63 -7.60
CA ARG A 161 -26.50 -2.27 -7.05
C ARG A 161 -27.31 -1.32 -7.92
N GLY A 162 -26.63 -0.60 -8.84
CA GLY A 162 -27.22 0.42 -9.71
C GLY A 162 -26.91 1.86 -9.28
N TYR A 163 -26.61 2.12 -8.02
CA TYR A 163 -26.26 3.46 -7.56
C TYR A 163 -24.82 3.89 -7.93
N GLU A 164 -23.95 2.95 -8.29
CA GLU A 164 -22.57 3.21 -8.64
C GLU A 164 -22.44 4.04 -9.93
N ALA A 165 -23.37 3.91 -10.85
CA ALA A 165 -23.35 4.62 -12.13
C ALA A 165 -23.55 6.13 -11.98
N THR A 166 -24.15 6.57 -10.88
CA THR A 166 -24.43 7.99 -10.59
C THR A 166 -23.34 8.63 -9.73
N ARG A 167 -22.35 7.85 -9.29
CA ARG A 167 -21.25 8.36 -8.49
C ARG A 167 -20.23 9.06 -9.38
N THR A 168 -20.02 10.33 -9.13
CA THR A 168 -18.83 11.02 -9.65
C THR A 168 -17.58 10.30 -9.16
N SER A 169 -16.61 10.08 -10.05
CA SER A 169 -15.33 9.43 -9.73
C SER A 169 -14.69 10.07 -8.50
N SER A 170 -14.89 9.47 -7.34
CA SER A 170 -14.23 9.85 -6.10
C SER A 170 -12.87 9.16 -6.07
N ALA A 171 -11.82 9.90 -5.74
CA ALA A 171 -10.48 9.35 -5.52
C ALA A 171 -10.38 8.50 -4.24
N LEU A 172 -11.46 8.42 -3.47
CA LEU A 172 -11.49 7.66 -2.22
C LEU A 172 -11.63 6.16 -2.47
N PRO A 173 -10.89 5.30 -1.79
CA PRO A 173 -11.09 3.87 -1.80
C PRO A 173 -12.55 3.54 -1.44
N SER A 174 -13.12 2.60 -2.15
CA SER A 174 -14.50 2.18 -1.93
C SER A 174 -14.53 0.67 -1.86
N LEU A 175 -14.92 0.13 -0.74
CA LEU A 175 -15.12 -1.30 -0.58
C LEU A 175 -16.21 -1.78 -1.55
N ARG A 176 -16.05 -2.96 -2.13
CA ARG A 176 -17.09 -3.55 -2.98
C ARG A 176 -18.34 -3.86 -2.13
N PRO A 177 -19.56 -3.63 -2.63
CA PRO A 177 -20.78 -3.74 -1.82
C PRO A 177 -20.97 -5.06 -1.08
N ASP A 178 -20.64 -6.19 -1.68
CA ASP A 178 -20.73 -7.50 -1.02
C ASP A 178 -19.71 -7.69 0.13
N TYR A 179 -18.54 -7.03 0.06
CA TYR A 179 -17.58 -7.00 1.18
C TYR A 179 -18.03 -6.06 2.31
N ALA A 180 -18.62 -4.91 1.95
CA ALA A 180 -19.23 -4.02 2.93
C ALA A 180 -20.38 -4.72 3.65
N ALA A 181 -21.21 -5.44 2.91
CA ALA A 181 -22.27 -6.28 3.45
C ALA A 181 -21.72 -7.39 4.36
N ALA A 182 -20.64 -8.09 3.95
CA ALA A 182 -20.03 -9.12 4.78
C ALA A 182 -19.43 -8.56 6.08
N LEU A 183 -18.81 -7.37 6.02
CA LEU A 183 -18.30 -6.66 7.19
C LEU A 183 -19.43 -6.35 8.20
N LEU A 184 -20.53 -5.83 7.70
CA LEU A 184 -21.72 -5.50 8.51
C LEU A 184 -22.41 -6.77 9.07
N ALA A 185 -22.62 -7.79 8.23
CA ALA A 185 -23.22 -9.06 8.64
C ALA A 185 -22.38 -9.79 9.68
N CYS A 186 -21.05 -9.80 9.52
CA CYS A 186 -20.12 -10.37 10.49
C CYS A 186 -20.27 -9.73 11.87
N GLY A 187 -20.45 -8.40 11.93
CA GLY A 187 -20.72 -7.65 13.15
C GLY A 187 -22.16 -7.81 13.70
N GLY A 188 -23.06 -8.49 12.96
CA GLY A 188 -24.44 -8.70 13.35
C GLY A 188 -25.34 -7.50 13.09
N TRP A 189 -24.98 -6.61 12.17
CA TRP A 189 -25.74 -5.41 11.83
C TRP A 189 -27.20 -5.68 11.43
N PRO A 190 -27.55 -6.73 10.65
CA PRO A 190 -28.94 -6.98 10.29
C PRO A 190 -29.90 -7.06 11.49
N GLN A 191 -29.43 -7.58 12.65
CA GLN A 191 -30.20 -7.62 13.89
C GLN A 191 -30.08 -6.32 14.67
N LEU A 192 -28.86 -5.81 14.83
CA LEU A 192 -28.60 -4.59 15.60
C LEU A 192 -29.36 -3.38 15.03
N ALA A 193 -29.47 -3.28 13.71
CA ALA A 193 -30.22 -2.20 13.05
C ALA A 193 -31.73 -2.22 13.39
N GLN A 194 -32.31 -3.40 13.55
CA GLN A 194 -33.72 -3.54 13.99
C GLN A 194 -33.93 -3.10 15.43
N ASP A 195 -32.89 -3.25 16.26
CA ASP A 195 -32.89 -2.83 17.67
C ASP A 195 -32.51 -1.34 17.84
N GLY A 196 -32.39 -0.57 16.73
CA GLY A 196 -32.07 0.86 16.79
C GLY A 196 -30.62 1.18 17.13
N ALA A 197 -29.68 0.27 16.82
CA ALA A 197 -28.25 0.46 17.08
C ALA A 197 -27.64 1.56 16.20
N THR A 198 -26.57 2.16 16.69
CA THR A 198 -25.75 3.11 15.94
C THR A 198 -24.66 2.38 15.16
N LEU A 199 -24.50 2.70 13.86
CA LEU A 199 -23.31 2.31 13.11
C LEU A 199 -22.23 3.38 13.25
N VAL A 200 -21.03 2.97 13.65
CA VAL A 200 -19.83 3.82 13.62
C VAL A 200 -18.85 3.21 12.59
N ALA A 201 -18.56 3.95 11.54
CA ALA A 201 -17.70 3.50 10.47
C ALA A 201 -16.50 4.46 10.28
N PRO A 202 -15.37 4.22 10.98
CA PRO A 202 -14.11 4.91 10.71
C PRO A 202 -13.53 4.41 9.38
N PHE A 203 -12.87 5.29 8.63
CA PHE A 203 -12.34 5.00 7.30
C PHE A 203 -13.44 4.55 6.31
N CYS A 204 -14.62 5.19 6.39
CA CYS A 204 -15.82 4.84 5.63
C CYS A 204 -15.66 4.97 4.10
N GLY A 205 -14.60 5.63 3.63
CA GLY A 205 -14.30 5.77 2.21
C GLY A 205 -15.41 6.48 1.43
N GLY A 206 -15.73 5.92 0.26
CA GLY A 206 -16.69 6.49 -0.67
C GLY A 206 -18.17 6.20 -0.39
N GLY A 207 -18.55 5.69 0.80
CA GLY A 207 -19.94 5.57 1.24
C GLY A 207 -20.59 4.19 1.05
N THR A 208 -19.88 3.18 0.60
CA THR A 208 -20.47 1.85 0.36
C THR A 208 -20.94 1.20 1.66
N ILE A 209 -20.16 1.30 2.75
CA ILE A 209 -20.54 0.75 4.06
C ILE A 209 -21.83 1.42 4.56
N ALA A 210 -21.95 2.74 4.41
CA ALA A 210 -23.15 3.48 4.81
C ALA A 210 -24.37 3.07 3.98
N CYS A 211 -24.23 2.89 2.66
CA CYS A 211 -25.33 2.45 1.80
C CYS A 211 -25.84 1.05 2.15
N GLU A 212 -24.92 0.07 2.29
CA GLU A 212 -25.30 -1.30 2.64
C GLU A 212 -25.94 -1.35 4.05
N ALA A 213 -25.40 -0.58 5.01
CA ALA A 213 -25.99 -0.49 6.34
C ALA A 213 -27.41 0.10 6.34
N ALA A 214 -27.61 1.16 5.56
CA ALA A 214 -28.91 1.79 5.42
C ALA A 214 -29.92 0.89 4.70
N CYS A 215 -29.50 0.11 3.70
CA CYS A 215 -30.36 -0.86 3.03
C CYS A 215 -30.96 -1.88 4.02
N TRP A 216 -30.15 -2.41 4.94
CA TRP A 216 -30.66 -3.31 5.99
C TRP A 216 -31.58 -2.61 6.99
N ALA A 217 -31.17 -1.44 7.51
CA ALA A 217 -31.94 -0.73 8.53
C ALA A 217 -33.31 -0.26 8.00
N LEU A 218 -33.36 0.20 6.76
CA LEU A 218 -34.55 0.72 6.08
C LEU A 218 -35.28 -0.35 5.25
N ASP A 219 -35.02 -1.63 5.51
CA ASP A 219 -35.67 -2.76 4.83
C ASP A 219 -35.75 -2.60 3.30
N ARG A 220 -34.68 -2.09 2.71
CA ARG A 220 -34.56 -1.76 1.30
C ARG A 220 -33.77 -2.82 0.54
N ALA A 221 -34.41 -3.50 -0.37
CA ALA A 221 -33.73 -4.53 -1.17
C ALA A 221 -32.58 -3.92 -1.99
N PRO A 222 -31.36 -4.48 -1.92
CA PRO A 222 -30.18 -3.93 -2.63
C PRO A 222 -30.32 -3.97 -4.16
N GLY A 223 -31.20 -4.84 -4.68
CA GLY A 223 -31.48 -4.96 -6.11
C GLY A 223 -32.50 -3.98 -6.67
N LEU A 224 -33.16 -3.14 -5.86
CA LEU A 224 -34.28 -2.28 -6.30
C LEU A 224 -33.93 -1.26 -7.40
N LEU A 225 -32.68 -0.84 -7.49
CA LEU A 225 -32.22 0.14 -8.48
C LEU A 225 -31.73 -0.50 -9.78
N ARG A 226 -31.72 -1.83 -9.87
CA ARG A 226 -31.27 -2.54 -11.06
C ARG A 226 -32.41 -2.61 -12.11
N GLY A 227 -32.11 -2.16 -13.31
CA GLY A 227 -33.08 -2.16 -14.41
C GLY A 227 -33.07 -3.44 -15.25
N ARG A 228 -32.04 -4.28 -15.16
CA ARG A 228 -31.88 -5.49 -16.00
C ARG A 228 -31.47 -6.69 -15.16
N TRP A 229 -32.05 -7.85 -15.51
CA TRP A 229 -31.79 -9.12 -14.85
C TRP A 229 -31.58 -10.21 -15.89
N GLY A 230 -30.74 -11.20 -15.64
CA GLY A 230 -30.42 -12.29 -16.56
C GLY A 230 -31.61 -13.21 -16.85
N PHE A 231 -32.53 -13.36 -15.89
CA PHE A 231 -33.73 -14.18 -16.09
C PHE A 231 -34.78 -13.53 -17.02
N MET A 232 -34.73 -12.24 -17.32
CA MET A 232 -35.69 -11.58 -18.20
C MET A 232 -35.63 -12.10 -19.63
N GLY A 233 -34.49 -12.60 -20.09
CA GLY A 233 -34.36 -13.28 -21.39
C GLY A 233 -34.65 -14.79 -21.36
N TRP A 234 -34.96 -15.36 -20.21
CA TRP A 234 -35.21 -16.78 -20.05
C TRP A 234 -36.67 -17.11 -20.37
N ARG A 235 -36.90 -18.10 -21.24
CA ARG A 235 -38.26 -18.49 -21.65
C ARG A 235 -39.18 -18.93 -20.50
N LEU A 236 -38.59 -19.43 -19.39
CA LEU A 236 -39.32 -19.84 -18.18
C LEU A 236 -39.49 -18.69 -17.17
N HIS A 237 -39.17 -17.45 -17.56
CA HIS A 237 -39.37 -16.30 -16.68
C HIS A 237 -40.83 -16.10 -16.31
N ASP A 238 -41.11 -16.04 -15.00
CA ASP A 238 -42.40 -15.70 -14.42
C ASP A 238 -42.47 -14.20 -14.12
N ALA A 239 -42.93 -13.42 -15.06
CA ALA A 239 -43.02 -11.97 -14.95
C ALA A 239 -43.97 -11.52 -13.83
N ASP A 240 -45.05 -12.26 -13.58
CA ASP A 240 -46.02 -11.92 -12.52
C ASP A 240 -45.45 -12.17 -11.13
N ALA A 241 -44.75 -13.28 -10.95
CA ALA A 241 -44.04 -13.55 -9.68
C ALA A 241 -42.96 -12.50 -9.42
N TRP A 242 -42.21 -12.10 -10.43
CA TRP A 242 -41.20 -11.06 -10.34
C TRP A 242 -41.83 -9.70 -9.97
N GLN A 243 -42.91 -9.31 -10.65
CA GLN A 243 -43.57 -8.03 -10.36
C GLN A 243 -44.10 -7.97 -8.92
N ARG A 244 -44.71 -9.05 -8.43
CA ARG A 244 -45.17 -9.14 -7.04
C ARG A 244 -44.03 -8.93 -6.05
N LEU A 245 -42.83 -9.51 -6.27
CA LEU A 245 -41.66 -9.32 -5.42
C LEU A 245 -41.13 -7.90 -5.47
N LEU A 246 -41.14 -7.26 -6.66
CA LEU A 246 -40.74 -5.86 -6.78
C LEU A 246 -41.70 -4.93 -6.02
N ASP A 247 -43.02 -5.17 -6.13
CA ASP A 247 -44.00 -4.33 -5.45
C ASP A 247 -43.94 -4.52 -3.93
N GLU A 248 -43.76 -5.76 -3.47
CA GLU A 248 -43.47 -6.06 -2.06
C GLU A 248 -42.21 -5.28 -1.57
N ALA A 249 -41.12 -5.34 -2.33
CA ALA A 249 -39.88 -4.68 -1.94
C ALA A 249 -39.99 -3.14 -1.92
N ARG A 250 -40.72 -2.56 -2.86
CA ARG A 250 -41.03 -1.12 -2.86
C ARG A 250 -41.89 -0.71 -1.69
N GLN A 251 -42.92 -1.50 -1.38
CA GLN A 251 -43.81 -1.28 -0.26
C GLN A 251 -42.99 -1.32 1.08
N ARG A 252 -42.17 -2.35 1.29
CA ARG A 252 -41.33 -2.50 2.48
C ARG A 252 -40.38 -1.34 2.64
N ALA A 253 -39.72 -0.91 1.54
CA ALA A 253 -38.84 0.25 1.58
C ALA A 253 -39.57 1.55 1.92
N HIS A 254 -40.81 1.73 1.43
CA HIS A 254 -41.65 2.90 1.75
C HIS A 254 -42.12 2.89 3.22
N GLU A 255 -42.56 1.75 3.73
CA GLU A 255 -42.97 1.58 5.13
C GLU A 255 -41.83 1.81 6.12
N ALA A 256 -40.61 1.59 5.67
CA ALA A 256 -39.40 1.78 6.50
C ALA A 256 -38.71 3.13 6.28
N GLU A 257 -39.20 3.99 5.40
CA GLU A 257 -38.53 5.23 5.00
C GLU A 257 -38.30 6.19 6.18
N ASP A 258 -39.27 6.25 7.10
CA ASP A 258 -39.23 7.11 8.27
C ASP A 258 -38.54 6.46 9.50
N ARG A 259 -37.97 5.26 9.35
CA ARG A 259 -37.23 4.64 10.46
C ARG A 259 -36.01 5.46 10.80
N GLU A 260 -35.80 5.64 12.12
CA GLU A 260 -34.60 6.33 12.60
C GLU A 260 -33.35 5.47 12.36
N LEU A 261 -32.36 6.03 11.67
CA LEU A 261 -31.09 5.39 11.37
C LEU A 261 -29.93 6.27 11.82
N HIS A 262 -29.11 5.76 12.72
CA HIS A 262 -27.95 6.46 13.26
C HIS A 262 -26.66 5.99 12.60
N LEU A 263 -26.08 6.85 11.75
CA LEU A 263 -24.80 6.63 11.05
C LEU A 263 -23.78 7.68 11.53
N VAL A 264 -22.67 7.24 12.06
CA VAL A 264 -21.50 8.06 12.43
C VAL A 264 -20.34 7.66 11.52
N LEU A 265 -19.97 8.55 10.61
CA LEU A 265 -18.97 8.28 9.58
C LEU A 265 -17.74 9.16 9.80
N ASP A 266 -16.56 8.57 9.75
CA ASP A 266 -15.29 9.29 9.88
C ASP A 266 -14.28 8.80 8.86
N ASP A 267 -13.49 9.73 8.30
CA ASP A 267 -12.39 9.40 7.41
C ASP A 267 -11.41 10.59 7.36
N PRO A 268 -10.11 10.40 7.56
CA PRO A 268 -9.14 11.49 7.52
C PRO A 268 -8.93 12.09 6.11
N ARG A 269 -9.42 11.41 5.07
CA ARG A 269 -9.24 11.82 3.68
C ARG A 269 -10.27 12.86 3.28
N ALA A 270 -9.82 13.93 2.62
CA ALA A 270 -10.69 15.03 2.19
C ALA A 270 -11.80 14.57 1.23
N GLY A 271 -12.98 15.16 1.38
CA GLY A 271 -14.13 14.90 0.50
C GLY A 271 -14.99 13.68 0.85
N PHE A 272 -14.67 12.95 1.91
CA PHE A 272 -15.45 11.77 2.32
C PHE A 272 -16.91 12.11 2.67
N GLU A 273 -17.16 13.22 3.33
CA GLU A 273 -18.53 13.66 3.66
C GLU A 273 -19.39 13.82 2.42
N THR A 274 -18.86 14.55 1.43
CA THR A 274 -19.56 14.75 0.16
C THR A 274 -19.79 13.44 -0.58
N ALA A 275 -18.78 12.56 -0.61
CA ALA A 275 -18.89 11.26 -1.25
C ALA A 275 -19.95 10.37 -0.59
N ASN A 276 -20.01 10.35 0.73
CA ASN A 276 -21.00 9.56 1.49
C ASN A 276 -22.42 10.08 1.28
N ARG A 277 -22.64 11.41 1.35
CA ARG A 277 -23.95 12.01 1.05
C ARG A 277 -24.41 11.71 -0.38
N GLN A 278 -23.51 11.80 -1.36
CA GLN A 278 -23.83 11.48 -2.74
C GLN A 278 -24.16 10.00 -2.92
N ALA A 279 -23.42 9.09 -2.28
CA ALA A 279 -23.68 7.65 -2.35
C ALA A 279 -25.05 7.30 -1.76
N LEU A 280 -25.39 7.81 -0.59
CA LEU A 280 -26.69 7.59 0.05
C LEU A 280 -27.85 8.11 -0.83
N ARG A 281 -27.74 9.33 -1.34
CA ARG A 281 -28.76 9.90 -2.26
C ARG A 281 -28.89 9.07 -3.55
N ALA A 282 -27.77 8.63 -4.12
CA ALA A 282 -27.78 7.76 -5.30
C ALA A 282 -28.46 6.41 -5.03
N ALA A 283 -28.32 5.89 -3.79
CA ALA A 283 -29.02 4.70 -3.34
C ALA A 283 -30.50 4.94 -2.98
N GLY A 284 -30.99 6.19 -3.11
CA GLY A 284 -32.35 6.58 -2.77
C GLY A 284 -32.60 6.60 -1.26
N ILE A 285 -31.59 6.96 -0.47
CA ILE A 285 -31.63 7.02 1.00
C ILE A 285 -31.55 8.48 1.42
N ALA A 286 -32.52 8.94 2.19
CA ALA A 286 -32.66 10.33 2.65
C ALA A 286 -31.94 10.61 3.99
N THR A 287 -31.50 9.57 4.71
CA THR A 287 -30.83 9.69 6.00
C THR A 287 -29.56 10.57 5.88
N GLU A 288 -29.42 11.56 6.75
CA GLU A 288 -28.24 12.39 6.86
C GLU A 288 -27.32 11.83 7.94
N PRO A 289 -26.10 11.35 7.60
CA PRO A 289 -25.16 10.82 8.58
C PRO A 289 -24.52 11.94 9.40
N ALA A 290 -24.11 11.64 10.64
CA ALA A 290 -23.20 12.46 11.40
C ALA A 290 -21.75 12.19 10.94
N PHE A 291 -20.92 13.23 10.89
CA PHE A 291 -19.54 13.15 10.44
C PHE A 291 -18.56 13.54 11.53
N GLY A 292 -17.40 12.86 11.51
CA GLY A 292 -16.26 13.15 12.36
C GLY A 292 -16.22 12.32 13.65
N PRO A 293 -15.10 12.45 14.39
CA PRO A 293 -14.78 11.58 15.52
C PRO A 293 -15.64 11.79 16.78
N GLY A 294 -16.48 12.82 16.78
CA GLY A 294 -17.32 13.23 17.91
C GLY A 294 -18.81 13.13 17.65
N GLY A 295 -19.24 12.40 16.60
CA GLY A 295 -20.66 12.19 16.35
C GLY A 295 -21.35 11.64 17.61
N PRO A 296 -22.58 12.08 17.94
CA PRO A 296 -23.28 11.64 19.13
C PRO A 296 -23.51 10.12 19.03
N CYS A 297 -22.75 9.35 19.80
CA CYS A 297 -23.22 8.03 20.21
C CYS A 297 -24.46 8.31 21.07
N HIS A 298 -25.64 8.05 20.52
CA HIS A 298 -26.88 8.26 21.30
C HIS A 298 -26.80 7.39 22.55
N GLY A 299 -26.77 8.04 23.70
CA GLY A 299 -26.55 7.38 24.97
C GLY A 299 -27.56 6.25 25.20
N GLY A 300 -27.04 5.04 25.36
CA GLY A 300 -27.82 3.85 25.74
C GLY A 300 -28.14 2.86 24.64
N SER A 301 -27.92 3.17 23.33
CA SER A 301 -28.10 2.19 22.26
C SER A 301 -26.81 1.39 21.99
N SER A 302 -26.95 0.12 21.60
CA SER A 302 -25.84 -0.70 21.17
C SER A 302 -25.20 -0.08 19.91
N THR A 303 -23.89 -0.30 19.73
CA THR A 303 -23.13 0.25 18.61
C THR A 303 -22.46 -0.89 17.84
N LEU A 304 -22.47 -0.82 16.52
CA LEU A 304 -21.55 -1.57 15.69
C LEU A 304 -20.42 -0.66 15.21
N LEU A 305 -19.18 -0.95 15.57
CA LEU A 305 -17.99 -0.38 14.96
C LEU A 305 -17.60 -1.24 13.73
N ALA A 306 -17.78 -0.72 12.53
CA ALA A 306 -17.42 -1.43 11.29
C ALA A 306 -16.30 -0.71 10.55
N CYS A 307 -15.16 -1.37 10.35
CA CYS A 307 -13.94 -0.74 9.83
C CYS A 307 -13.31 -1.57 8.71
N ASP A 308 -13.09 -0.95 7.54
CA ASP A 308 -12.31 -1.52 6.45
C ASP A 308 -10.90 -0.95 6.45
N LEU A 309 -9.92 -1.80 6.72
CA LEU A 309 -8.48 -1.50 6.67
C LEU A 309 -7.76 -2.29 5.55
N SER A 310 -8.50 -3.05 4.72
CA SER A 310 -7.93 -3.91 3.69
C SER A 310 -7.23 -3.12 2.56
N TRP A 311 -7.51 -1.83 2.44
CA TRP A 311 -6.88 -0.93 1.47
C TRP A 311 -5.51 -0.42 1.94
N ILE A 312 -5.15 -0.61 3.22
CA ILE A 312 -3.87 -0.15 3.76
C ILE A 312 -2.79 -1.19 3.43
N ALA A 313 -1.83 -0.82 2.61
CA ALA A 313 -0.72 -1.69 2.28
C ALA A 313 0.19 -1.95 3.49
N ASP A 314 0.86 -3.11 3.52
CA ASP A 314 1.68 -3.53 4.66
C ASP A 314 2.79 -2.54 5.04
N HIS A 315 3.32 -1.81 4.07
CA HIS A 315 4.37 -0.82 4.28
C HIS A 315 3.85 0.56 4.72
N GLU A 316 2.54 0.81 4.72
CA GLU A 316 1.93 2.09 5.08
C GLU A 316 1.71 2.22 6.59
N THR A 317 2.78 2.19 7.37
CA THR A 317 2.74 2.21 8.85
C THR A 317 2.04 3.45 9.40
N ALA A 318 2.16 4.60 8.73
CA ALA A 318 1.48 5.83 9.16
C ALA A 318 -0.04 5.72 9.05
N ALA A 319 -0.55 5.15 7.96
CA ALA A 319 -1.97 4.88 7.78
C ALA A 319 -2.47 3.87 8.83
N LYS A 320 -1.68 2.82 9.10
CA LYS A 320 -1.98 1.84 10.16
C LYS A 320 -2.03 2.47 11.54
N ALA A 321 -1.11 3.35 11.89
CA ALA A 321 -1.10 4.07 13.17
C ALA A 321 -2.34 4.96 13.31
N SER A 322 -2.70 5.69 12.26
CA SER A 322 -3.92 6.52 12.25
C SER A 322 -5.20 5.67 12.40
N ALA A 323 -5.23 4.50 11.76
CA ALA A 323 -6.35 3.58 11.86
C ALA A 323 -6.51 3.02 13.29
N VAL A 324 -5.41 2.58 13.88
CA VAL A 324 -5.40 2.05 15.25
C VAL A 324 -5.77 3.13 16.27
N GLU A 325 -5.26 4.35 16.13
CA GLU A 325 -5.60 5.49 16.99
C GLU A 325 -7.09 5.85 16.89
N ALA A 326 -7.65 5.89 15.67
CA ALA A 326 -9.07 6.15 15.46
C ALA A 326 -9.95 5.07 16.09
N MET A 327 -9.60 3.79 15.92
CA MET A 327 -10.30 2.67 16.55
C MET A 327 -10.21 2.73 18.10
N ALA A 328 -9.05 3.07 18.66
CA ALA A 328 -8.87 3.21 20.10
C ALA A 328 -9.78 4.30 20.68
N ARG A 329 -9.81 5.45 20.02
CA ARG A 329 -10.67 6.57 20.43
C ARG A 329 -12.14 6.24 20.35
N LEU A 330 -12.58 5.59 19.28
CA LEU A 330 -13.98 5.19 19.09
C LEU A 330 -14.36 4.01 19.99
N GLY A 331 -13.44 3.04 20.17
CA GLY A 331 -13.62 1.90 21.05
C GLY A 331 -13.85 2.30 22.51
N ALA A 332 -13.19 3.38 22.97
CA ALA A 332 -13.40 3.92 24.33
C ALA A 332 -14.82 4.45 24.56
N GLY A 333 -15.56 4.80 23.52
CA GLY A 333 -16.96 5.27 23.58
C GLY A 333 -18.00 4.15 23.43
N LEU A 334 -17.60 2.89 23.24
CA LEU A 334 -18.53 1.78 23.06
C LEU A 334 -19.26 1.43 24.39
N SER A 335 -20.60 1.33 24.33
CA SER A 335 -21.41 0.91 25.43
C SER A 335 -21.40 -0.62 25.60
N GLN A 336 -21.91 -1.10 26.74
CA GLN A 336 -22.11 -2.53 26.94
C GLN A 336 -23.10 -3.07 25.89
N GLY A 337 -22.80 -4.22 25.31
CA GLY A 337 -23.59 -4.82 24.22
C GLY A 337 -23.19 -4.35 22.80
N SER A 338 -22.26 -3.42 22.68
CA SER A 338 -21.68 -3.04 21.41
C SER A 338 -20.81 -4.14 20.82
N ARG A 339 -20.68 -4.16 19.49
CA ARG A 339 -19.85 -5.10 18.74
C ARG A 339 -18.90 -4.37 17.81
N ALA A 340 -17.89 -5.07 17.33
CA ALA A 340 -17.05 -4.54 16.27
C ALA A 340 -16.80 -5.60 15.20
N SER A 341 -16.59 -5.14 13.97
CA SER A 341 -16.13 -5.95 12.85
C SER A 341 -15.07 -5.20 12.05
N VAL A 342 -14.00 -5.89 11.69
CA VAL A 342 -12.85 -5.29 10.99
C VAL A 342 -12.42 -6.20 9.84
N LEU A 343 -12.30 -5.62 8.65
CA LEU A 343 -11.68 -6.26 7.50
C LEU A 343 -10.25 -5.72 7.33
N ALA A 344 -9.25 -6.57 7.49
CA ALA A 344 -7.85 -6.14 7.47
C ALA A 344 -6.91 -7.23 6.94
N THR A 345 -5.75 -6.85 6.44
CA THR A 345 -4.66 -7.76 6.02
C THR A 345 -3.83 -8.26 7.19
N ASP A 346 -3.97 -7.64 8.38
CA ASP A 346 -3.25 -7.99 9.60
C ASP A 346 -4.15 -8.03 10.85
N ALA A 347 -3.56 -8.24 12.01
CA ALA A 347 -4.26 -8.35 13.29
C ALA A 347 -4.15 -7.07 14.16
N LEU A 348 -3.85 -5.92 13.60
CA LEU A 348 -3.65 -4.68 14.37
C LEU A 348 -4.89 -4.26 15.17
N ALA A 349 -6.07 -4.59 14.70
CA ALA A 349 -7.31 -4.32 15.42
C ALA A 349 -7.34 -5.01 16.80
N ASP A 350 -6.71 -6.17 16.95
CA ASP A 350 -6.65 -6.92 18.22
C ASP A 350 -5.90 -6.12 19.32
N LEU A 351 -4.98 -5.22 18.95
CA LEU A 351 -4.27 -4.37 19.91
C LEU A 351 -5.21 -3.42 20.66
N VAL A 352 -6.34 -3.07 20.05
CA VAL A 352 -7.29 -2.09 20.57
C VAL A 352 -8.57 -2.74 21.05
N LEU A 353 -9.10 -3.67 20.24
CA LEU A 353 -10.41 -4.28 20.46
C LEU A 353 -10.34 -5.58 21.28
N GLY A 354 -9.13 -6.06 21.58
CA GLY A 354 -8.89 -7.35 22.22
C GLY A 354 -8.89 -8.50 21.22
N GLU A 355 -8.88 -9.73 21.71
CA GLU A 355 -8.88 -10.91 20.86
C GLU A 355 -10.21 -11.04 20.09
N ALA A 356 -10.13 -11.30 18.79
CA ALA A 356 -11.33 -11.49 17.97
C ALA A 356 -12.11 -12.73 18.40
N SER A 357 -13.42 -12.60 18.55
CA SER A 357 -14.35 -13.71 18.88
C SER A 357 -14.46 -14.71 17.72
N ASP A 358 -14.28 -14.24 16.47
CA ASP A 358 -14.26 -15.07 15.26
C ASP A 358 -13.41 -14.41 14.18
N THR A 359 -12.76 -15.24 13.34
CA THR A 359 -11.90 -14.75 12.27
C THR A 359 -12.12 -15.59 11.02
N THR A 360 -12.54 -14.95 9.94
CA THR A 360 -12.76 -15.59 8.64
C THR A 360 -11.72 -15.08 7.63
N ARG A 361 -11.01 -15.99 6.97
CA ARG A 361 -10.08 -15.64 5.87
C ARG A 361 -10.87 -15.34 4.61
N VAL A 362 -10.50 -14.25 3.95
CA VAL A 362 -11.13 -13.78 2.71
C VAL A 362 -10.06 -13.29 1.73
N LEU A 363 -10.43 -13.13 0.46
CA LEU A 363 -9.54 -12.53 -0.55
C LEU A 363 -10.13 -11.20 -0.99
N VAL A 364 -9.41 -10.10 -0.78
CA VAL A 364 -9.77 -8.77 -1.30
C VAL A 364 -8.92 -8.50 -2.55
N GLY A 365 -9.54 -8.67 -3.72
CA GLY A 365 -8.78 -8.66 -4.97
C GLY A 365 -7.86 -9.88 -5.08
N ARG A 366 -6.56 -9.69 -4.92
CA ARG A 366 -5.54 -10.77 -4.90
C ARG A 366 -4.89 -10.95 -3.54
N ASP A 367 -5.20 -10.08 -2.60
CA ASP A 367 -4.55 -10.06 -1.29
C ASP A 367 -5.37 -10.85 -0.27
N GLU A 368 -4.67 -11.62 0.56
CA GLU A 368 -5.29 -12.29 1.69
C GLU A 368 -5.63 -11.27 2.77
N ALA A 369 -6.85 -11.33 3.28
CA ALA A 369 -7.34 -10.51 4.37
C ALA A 369 -8.12 -11.37 5.36
N THR A 370 -8.43 -10.80 6.50
CA THR A 370 -9.27 -11.43 7.53
C THR A 370 -10.44 -10.53 7.88
N LEU A 371 -11.62 -11.12 7.92
CA LEU A 371 -12.81 -10.53 8.48
C LEU A 371 -12.90 -10.98 9.95
N ARG A 372 -12.80 -10.02 10.89
CA ARG A 372 -12.71 -10.25 12.34
C ARG A 372 -13.94 -9.73 13.02
N ARG A 373 -14.50 -10.51 13.94
CA ARG A 373 -15.63 -10.14 14.78
C ARG A 373 -15.21 -10.03 16.24
N TYR A 374 -15.71 -9.00 16.91
CA TYR A 374 -15.53 -8.76 18.34
C TYR A 374 -16.90 -8.60 18.98
N ASP A 375 -17.36 -9.63 19.69
CA ASP A 375 -18.68 -9.62 20.37
C ASP A 375 -18.68 -8.76 21.63
N THR A 376 -17.52 -8.65 22.27
CA THR A 376 -17.29 -7.81 23.44
C THR A 376 -15.94 -7.09 23.23
N PRO A 377 -15.92 -6.06 22.35
CA PRO A 377 -14.69 -5.33 22.14
C PRO A 377 -14.22 -4.75 23.46
N SER A 378 -12.93 -4.91 23.77
CA SER A 378 -12.37 -4.29 24.96
C SER A 378 -12.58 -2.78 24.84
N GLN A 379 -13.03 -2.15 25.91
CA GLN A 379 -12.95 -0.70 26.03
C GLN A 379 -11.46 -0.39 26.06
N GLY A 380 -10.90 -0.06 24.89
CA GLY A 380 -9.47 0.10 24.69
C GLY A 380 -8.86 0.93 25.81
N THR A 381 -7.60 0.74 26.10
CA THR A 381 -6.87 1.60 27.02
C THR A 381 -7.06 3.03 26.53
N SER A 382 -7.94 3.78 27.20
CA SER A 382 -8.22 5.19 26.89
C SER A 382 -7.05 6.09 27.33
N GLU A 383 -5.82 5.55 27.23
CA GLU A 383 -4.66 6.33 27.53
C GLU A 383 -4.41 7.31 26.40
N SER A 384 -4.28 8.56 26.76
CA SER A 384 -3.96 9.63 25.84
C SER A 384 -2.77 10.41 26.34
N VAL A 385 -1.95 10.83 25.40
CA VAL A 385 -0.81 11.73 25.67
C VAL A 385 -1.23 13.15 25.30
N ARG A 386 -1.15 14.06 26.27
CA ARG A 386 -1.35 15.48 26.01
C ARG A 386 -0.08 16.09 25.42
N LEU A 387 -0.21 16.69 24.24
CA LEU A 387 0.88 17.37 23.57
C LEU A 387 1.07 18.82 24.06
N PRO A 388 2.20 19.46 23.78
CA PRO A 388 2.49 20.84 24.22
C PRO A 388 1.53 21.91 23.70
N ASP A 389 0.87 21.65 22.57
CA ASP A 389 -0.17 22.51 21.95
C ASP A 389 -1.55 22.35 22.62
N GLY A 390 -1.68 21.46 23.59
CA GLY A 390 -2.92 21.15 24.29
C GLY A 390 -3.76 20.04 23.65
N SER A 391 -3.43 19.59 22.45
CA SER A 391 -4.08 18.44 21.80
C SER A 391 -3.75 17.13 22.50
N THR A 392 -4.58 16.11 22.27
CA THR A 392 -4.37 14.77 22.81
C THR A 392 -4.23 13.75 21.70
N VAL A 393 -3.37 12.75 21.90
CA VAL A 393 -3.15 11.60 21.00
C VAL A 393 -3.44 10.32 21.78
N GLY A 394 -4.35 9.49 21.29
CA GLY A 394 -4.58 8.15 21.83
C GLY A 394 -3.32 7.28 21.66
N VAL A 395 -2.97 6.50 22.67
CA VAL A 395 -1.79 5.63 22.67
C VAL A 395 -2.13 4.23 23.13
N LEU A 396 -1.38 3.26 22.62
CA LEU A 396 -1.53 1.84 22.93
C LEU A 396 -0.73 1.44 24.18
N VAL A 397 0.34 2.19 24.48
CA VAL A 397 1.27 1.86 25.56
C VAL A 397 1.38 3.03 26.54
N PRO A 398 1.16 2.80 27.84
CA PRO A 398 1.27 3.85 28.89
C PRO A 398 2.60 4.61 28.86
N GLY A 399 3.70 3.92 28.54
CA GLY A 399 5.04 4.50 28.42
C GLY A 399 5.21 5.54 27.33
N SER A 400 4.28 5.67 26.39
CA SER A 400 4.35 6.60 25.26
C SER A 400 4.29 8.08 25.69
N ALA A 401 3.76 8.37 26.87
CA ALA A 401 3.86 9.71 27.47
C ALA A 401 5.34 10.14 27.72
N GLN A 402 6.19 9.20 28.16
CA GLN A 402 7.63 9.46 28.34
C GLN A 402 8.34 9.72 27.02
N PHE A 403 7.95 8.93 25.98
CA PHE A 403 8.47 9.14 24.62
C PHE A 403 8.10 10.54 24.10
N ALA A 404 6.82 10.94 24.20
CA ALA A 404 6.37 12.26 23.78
C ALA A 404 7.11 13.39 24.50
N ALA A 405 7.25 13.29 25.82
CA ALA A 405 7.99 14.27 26.62
C ALA A 405 9.47 14.35 26.22
N ARG A 406 10.11 13.19 25.99
CA ARG A 406 11.49 13.12 25.52
C ARG A 406 11.65 13.72 24.14
N LEU A 407 10.80 13.35 23.20
CA LEU A 407 10.80 13.86 21.83
C LEU A 407 10.62 15.39 21.81
N ALA A 408 9.65 15.92 22.57
CA ALA A 408 9.41 17.36 22.69
C ALA A 408 10.63 18.11 23.21
N LYS A 409 11.32 17.55 24.24
CA LYS A 409 12.53 18.13 24.81
C LYS A 409 13.67 18.17 23.80
N VAL A 410 13.94 17.05 23.13
CA VAL A 410 15.03 16.94 22.15
C VAL A 410 14.75 17.82 20.94
N TYR A 411 13.51 17.80 20.43
CA TYR A 411 13.13 18.66 19.31
C TYR A 411 13.35 20.14 19.61
N ARG A 412 12.96 20.62 20.78
CA ARG A 412 13.19 22.02 21.19
C ARG A 412 14.68 22.38 21.17
N GLN A 413 15.56 21.48 21.58
CA GLN A 413 17.02 21.68 21.55
C GLN A 413 17.55 21.67 20.12
N ARG A 414 17.18 20.64 19.32
CA ARG A 414 17.61 20.48 17.93
C ARG A 414 17.13 21.62 17.03
N ARG A 415 15.88 22.06 17.21
CA ARG A 415 15.31 23.18 16.45
C ARG A 415 16.07 24.50 16.71
N LYS A 416 16.52 24.75 17.95
CA LYS A 416 17.34 25.93 18.26
C LYS A 416 18.71 25.87 17.59
N TRP A 417 19.35 24.70 17.64
CA TRP A 417 20.61 24.47 16.98
C TRP A 417 20.45 24.57 15.44
N ALA A 418 19.50 23.89 14.85
CA ALA A 418 19.25 23.89 13.42
C ALA A 418 19.03 25.29 12.86
N ARG A 419 18.26 26.11 13.57
CA ARG A 419 18.06 27.53 13.20
C ARG A 419 19.33 28.38 13.30
N ARG A 420 20.20 28.13 14.28
CA ARG A 420 21.45 28.85 14.43
C ARG A 420 22.45 28.51 13.33
N GLU A 421 22.50 27.22 12.93
CA GLU A 421 23.45 26.70 11.96
C GLU A 421 22.85 26.62 10.52
N ASP A 422 21.64 27.15 10.33
CA ASP A 422 20.91 27.10 9.05
C ASP A 422 20.78 25.67 8.46
N VAL A 423 20.37 24.73 9.33
CA VAL A 423 20.20 23.30 8.98
C VAL A 423 18.74 22.96 8.81
N SER A 424 18.33 22.52 7.61
CA SER A 424 16.92 22.17 7.27
C SER A 424 16.62 20.69 7.38
N CYS A 425 17.64 19.82 7.23
CA CYS A 425 17.47 18.37 7.27
C CYS A 425 18.34 17.79 8.38
N TYR A 426 17.73 17.20 9.44
CA TYR A 426 18.48 16.75 10.61
C TYR A 426 17.77 15.64 11.40
N ARG A 427 18.55 14.87 12.13
CA ARG A 427 18.08 13.85 13.08
C ARG A 427 17.61 14.49 14.37
N ILE A 428 16.34 14.23 14.72
CA ILE A 428 15.75 14.71 15.97
C ILE A 428 15.98 13.70 17.10
N TYR A 429 15.66 12.44 16.86
CA TYR A 429 15.65 11.38 17.87
C TYR A 429 16.44 10.17 17.37
N ASP A 430 17.20 9.53 18.25
CA ASP A 430 18.03 8.36 17.92
C ASP A 430 18.08 7.39 19.10
N ALA A 431 17.04 6.55 19.23
CA ALA A 431 16.90 5.56 20.32
C ALA A 431 17.22 6.15 21.72
N ASP A 432 16.74 7.37 21.98
CA ASP A 432 16.97 8.09 23.23
C ASP A 432 16.40 7.35 24.45
N LEU A 433 15.35 6.57 24.25
CA LEU A 433 14.77 5.64 25.21
C LEU A 433 14.92 4.22 24.69
N PRO A 434 15.40 3.26 25.50
CA PRO A 434 15.62 1.87 25.05
C PRO A 434 14.35 1.21 24.52
N ASP A 435 13.20 1.54 25.11
CA ASP A 435 11.89 1.00 24.74
C ASP A 435 11.36 1.50 23.39
N TYR A 436 11.89 2.62 22.89
CA TYR A 436 11.51 3.24 21.63
C TYR A 436 12.73 3.28 20.70
N ALA A 437 13.09 2.10 20.20
CA ALA A 437 14.26 1.88 19.36
C ALA A 437 14.01 2.36 17.93
N VAL A 438 13.84 3.66 17.74
CA VAL A 438 13.65 4.31 16.44
C VAL A 438 14.62 5.47 16.25
N SER A 439 14.89 5.84 15.00
CA SER A 439 15.40 7.18 14.68
C SER A 439 14.36 7.98 13.94
N ILE A 440 14.31 9.30 14.18
CA ILE A 440 13.39 10.23 13.56
C ILE A 440 14.20 11.35 12.93
N ASP A 441 14.12 11.43 11.60
CA ASP A 441 14.79 12.42 10.79
C ASP A 441 13.74 13.38 10.20
N LEU A 442 13.95 14.70 10.35
CA LEU A 442 13.15 15.76 9.78
C LEU A 442 13.83 16.27 8.51
N PHE A 443 13.02 16.45 7.47
CA PHE A 443 13.42 17.06 6.21
C PHE A 443 12.55 18.27 5.93
N GLU A 444 13.18 19.39 5.57
CA GLU A 444 12.49 20.61 5.15
C GLU A 444 12.99 21.05 3.77
N GLY A 445 12.09 21.66 2.96
CA GLY A 445 12.44 22.08 1.62
C GLY A 445 11.37 22.84 0.90
N SER A 446 11.62 23.13 -0.37
CA SER A 446 10.80 24.01 -1.23
C SER A 446 9.59 23.32 -1.87
N SER A 447 9.52 21.98 -1.85
CA SER A 447 8.31 21.24 -2.31
C SER A 447 7.17 21.40 -1.31
N THR A 448 5.93 21.31 -1.78
CA THR A 448 4.74 21.22 -0.92
C THR A 448 4.56 19.78 -0.40
N PRO A 449 4.33 19.56 0.90
CA PRO A 449 4.02 20.53 1.95
C PRO A 449 5.23 21.20 2.61
N GLY A 450 6.45 20.88 2.21
CA GLY A 450 7.68 21.50 2.71
C GLY A 450 8.31 20.85 3.93
N ARG A 451 7.67 19.87 4.54
CA ARG A 451 8.18 19.13 5.72
C ARG A 451 7.79 17.67 5.66
N TRP A 452 8.75 16.78 5.97
CA TRP A 452 8.56 15.34 5.97
C TRP A 452 9.32 14.71 7.15
N LEU A 453 8.79 13.59 7.66
CA LEU A 453 9.44 12.75 8.65
C LEU A 453 9.83 11.41 8.05
N GLN A 454 11.04 10.97 8.34
CA GLN A 454 11.45 9.61 8.13
C GLN A 454 11.74 8.93 9.47
N VAL A 455 11.01 7.87 9.75
CA VAL A 455 11.15 7.06 10.95
C VAL A 455 11.79 5.74 10.56
N TYR A 456 12.94 5.42 11.15
CA TYR A 456 13.58 4.12 11.01
C TYR A 456 13.42 3.33 12.30
N GLU A 457 12.81 2.17 12.22
CA GLU A 457 12.78 1.22 13.32
C GLU A 457 14.08 0.42 13.35
N TYR A 458 14.72 0.37 14.49
CA TYR A 458 15.83 -0.56 14.75
C TYR A 458 15.25 -1.92 15.13
N ALA A 459 15.80 -3.01 14.57
CA ALA A 459 15.36 -4.36 14.89
C ALA A 459 15.37 -4.57 16.41
N ALA A 460 14.21 -4.89 16.96
CA ALA A 460 14.06 -5.17 18.39
C ALA A 460 14.97 -6.37 18.80
N PRO A 461 15.58 -6.34 20.00
CA PRO A 461 16.20 -7.51 20.57
C PRO A 461 15.23 -8.70 20.60
N LYS A 462 15.75 -9.93 20.48
CA LYS A 462 14.93 -11.15 20.38
C LYS A 462 14.10 -11.47 21.65
N ASP A 463 14.38 -10.82 22.74
CA ASP A 463 13.71 -10.94 24.04
C ASP A 463 12.55 -9.95 24.22
N ILE A 464 12.34 -9.02 23.29
CA ILE A 464 11.19 -8.12 23.32
C ILE A 464 10.01 -8.76 22.61
N ASP A 465 8.84 -8.72 23.27
CA ASP A 465 7.57 -9.11 22.71
C ASP A 465 7.26 -8.29 21.44
N GLU A 466 7.04 -9.01 20.33
CA GLU A 466 6.83 -8.40 19.02
C GLU A 466 5.57 -7.51 19.00
N THR A 467 4.53 -7.90 19.73
CA THR A 467 3.28 -7.12 19.84
C THR A 467 3.52 -5.78 20.54
N LYS A 468 4.32 -5.79 21.63
CA LYS A 468 4.69 -4.55 22.33
C LYS A 468 5.58 -3.66 21.48
N ALA A 469 6.55 -4.24 20.76
CA ALA A 469 7.40 -3.48 19.84
C ALA A 469 6.55 -2.80 18.76
N ARG A 470 5.60 -3.54 18.19
CA ARG A 470 4.66 -3.02 17.19
C ARG A 470 3.78 -1.90 17.75
N ALA A 471 3.20 -2.08 18.93
CA ALA A 471 2.38 -1.05 19.60
C ALA A 471 3.19 0.24 19.84
N ARG A 472 4.43 0.13 20.33
CA ARG A 472 5.31 1.28 20.53
C ARG A 472 5.64 2.02 19.23
N LEU A 473 5.89 1.28 18.14
CA LEU A 473 6.11 1.90 16.83
C LEU A 473 4.89 2.67 16.35
N LEU A 474 3.70 2.11 16.51
CA LEU A 474 2.45 2.79 16.15
C LEU A 474 2.25 4.08 16.96
N ASP A 475 2.54 4.05 18.26
CA ASP A 475 2.48 5.24 19.11
C ASP A 475 3.51 6.30 18.68
N VAL A 476 4.73 5.89 18.33
CA VAL A 476 5.74 6.83 17.75
C VAL A 476 5.19 7.52 16.53
N VAL A 477 4.58 6.76 15.60
CA VAL A 477 4.07 7.28 14.33
C VAL A 477 2.79 8.10 14.51
N ALA A 478 2.02 7.87 15.56
CA ALA A 478 0.88 8.70 15.92
C ALA A 478 1.30 10.04 16.59
N ILE A 479 2.31 9.99 17.47
CA ILE A 479 2.77 11.13 18.28
C ILE A 479 3.70 12.06 17.48
N ALA A 480 4.70 11.50 16.79
CA ALA A 480 5.78 12.29 16.20
C ALA A 480 5.30 13.32 15.17
N PRO A 481 4.44 13.00 14.19
CA PRO A 481 3.99 13.99 13.21
C PRO A 481 3.25 15.16 13.87
N ARG A 482 2.35 14.90 14.82
CA ARG A 482 1.59 15.94 15.52
C ARG A 482 2.50 16.84 16.37
N LEU A 483 3.45 16.24 17.08
CA LEU A 483 4.41 16.99 17.91
C LEU A 483 5.37 17.85 17.08
N LEU A 484 5.73 17.36 15.89
CA LEU A 484 6.69 17.99 14.99
C LEU A 484 6.05 18.86 13.91
N ASP A 485 4.72 19.04 13.94
CA ASP A 485 3.95 19.82 12.97
C ASP A 485 4.19 19.33 11.53
N VAL A 486 4.03 18.02 11.33
CA VAL A 486 4.07 17.33 10.04
C VAL A 486 2.77 16.55 9.87
N ARG A 487 2.26 16.47 8.65
CA ARG A 487 1.05 15.69 8.40
C ARG A 487 1.34 14.19 8.52
N PRO A 488 0.40 13.36 9.02
CA PRO A 488 0.59 11.91 9.10
C PRO A 488 0.98 11.27 7.77
N GLU A 489 0.38 11.72 6.65
CA GLU A 489 0.68 11.22 5.29
C GLU A 489 2.09 11.58 4.79
N ASP A 490 2.74 12.56 5.39
CA ASP A 490 4.14 12.96 5.10
C ASP A 490 5.14 12.30 6.07
N THR A 491 4.70 11.27 6.79
CA THR A 491 5.54 10.47 7.70
C THR A 491 5.79 9.10 7.11
N PHE A 492 7.03 8.81 6.82
CA PHE A 492 7.47 7.57 6.16
C PHE A 492 8.21 6.68 7.16
N VAL A 493 7.80 5.42 7.25
CA VAL A 493 8.39 4.45 8.18
C VAL A 493 9.17 3.39 7.42
N ARG A 494 10.38 3.08 7.91
CA ARG A 494 11.24 2.02 7.37
C ARG A 494 11.72 1.10 8.49
N VAL A 495 11.64 -0.19 8.25
CA VAL A 495 12.18 -1.20 9.17
C VAL A 495 13.58 -1.58 8.69
N ARG A 496 14.60 -1.41 9.52
CA ARG A 496 15.96 -1.89 9.25
C ARG A 496 16.06 -3.37 9.63
N THR A 497 15.67 -4.27 8.73
CA THR A 497 15.93 -5.69 8.88
C THR A 497 17.38 -6.00 8.50
N LYS A 498 18.10 -6.72 9.36
CA LYS A 498 19.41 -7.29 8.97
C LYS A 498 19.16 -8.42 7.98
N ALA A 499 19.25 -8.12 6.68
CA ALA A 499 19.22 -9.17 5.66
C ALA A 499 20.47 -10.04 5.80
N ARG A 500 20.29 -11.33 6.08
CA ARG A 500 21.36 -12.33 5.99
C ARG A 500 21.68 -12.55 4.50
N GLY A 501 22.76 -11.93 3.99
CA GLY A 501 23.39 -12.33 2.73
C GLY A 501 22.66 -11.97 1.43
N GLY A 502 21.66 -11.07 1.45
CA GLY A 502 20.95 -10.61 0.26
C GLY A 502 21.33 -9.18 -0.15
N SER A 503 21.37 -8.90 -1.44
CA SER A 503 21.56 -7.55 -1.97
C SER A 503 20.44 -6.63 -1.45
N GLN A 504 20.77 -5.53 -0.79
CA GLN A 504 19.85 -4.47 -0.38
C GLN A 504 19.14 -3.80 -1.57
N TYR A 505 19.53 -4.13 -2.80
CA TYR A 505 19.09 -3.53 -4.05
C TYR A 505 18.27 -4.49 -4.95
N ALA A 506 17.90 -5.70 -4.47
CA ALA A 506 17.26 -6.71 -5.30
C ALA A 506 15.82 -6.34 -5.75
N ASP A 507 15.11 -5.49 -5.00
CA ASP A 507 13.75 -5.05 -5.34
C ASP A 507 13.69 -3.86 -6.31
N GLU A 508 14.81 -3.22 -6.60
CA GLU A 508 14.89 -2.05 -7.50
C GLU A 508 14.65 -2.37 -8.99
N ALA A 509 14.69 -3.64 -9.38
CA ALA A 509 14.67 -4.02 -10.81
C ALA A 509 13.26 -4.10 -11.42
N ARG A 510 12.17 -4.01 -10.65
CA ARG A 510 10.80 -4.24 -11.16
C ARG A 510 10.01 -3.00 -11.57
N GLU A 511 10.42 -1.79 -11.26
CA GLU A 511 9.62 -0.56 -11.51
C GLU A 511 10.29 0.57 -12.29
N VAL A 512 11.29 0.31 -13.11
CA VAL A 512 11.79 1.36 -14.01
C VAL A 512 10.97 1.39 -15.31
N ARG A 513 9.74 1.91 -15.26
CA ARG A 513 9.15 2.56 -16.43
C ARG A 513 9.98 3.83 -16.71
N ARG A 514 10.56 3.91 -17.92
CA ARG A 514 11.35 5.06 -18.37
C ARG A 514 10.59 6.35 -18.08
N PRO A 515 11.17 7.31 -17.35
CA PRO A 515 10.54 8.62 -17.16
C PRO A 515 10.44 9.31 -18.53
N GLY A 516 9.25 9.80 -18.84
CA GLY A 516 9.04 10.65 -20.02
C GLY A 516 9.93 11.90 -19.91
N ARG A 517 10.52 12.32 -21.04
CA ARG A 517 11.24 13.59 -21.16
C ARG A 517 10.25 14.76 -21.05
N GLY A 518 9.82 15.10 -19.83
CA GLY A 518 9.00 16.27 -19.55
C GLY A 518 9.80 17.31 -18.77
N ARG A 519 9.82 18.56 -19.25
CA ARG A 519 10.28 19.71 -18.44
C ARG A 519 9.14 20.17 -17.56
N SER A 520 9.44 20.45 -16.29
CA SER A 520 8.53 21.09 -15.36
C SER A 520 8.20 22.52 -15.84
N ARG A 521 6.98 23.02 -15.51
CA ARG A 521 6.57 24.42 -15.75
C ARG A 521 7.47 25.44 -15.02
N THR A 522 8.31 25.03 -14.08
CA THR A 522 9.26 25.83 -13.30
C THR A 522 10.70 25.79 -13.84
N GLY A 523 10.95 25.19 -15.02
CA GLY A 523 12.24 25.25 -15.71
C GLY A 523 13.30 24.23 -15.29
N GLY A 524 13.08 23.42 -14.25
CA GLY A 524 13.99 22.36 -13.80
C GLY A 524 13.60 20.96 -14.32
N PRO A 525 14.44 19.91 -14.08
CA PRO A 525 14.11 18.53 -14.42
C PRO A 525 12.85 18.06 -13.70
N ALA A 526 12.01 17.26 -14.36
CA ALA A 526 10.80 16.70 -13.78
C ALA A 526 11.12 15.84 -12.55
N LEU A 527 10.30 15.94 -11.51
CA LEU A 527 10.41 15.07 -10.33
C LEU A 527 9.85 13.68 -10.64
N PRO A 528 10.56 12.60 -10.30
CA PRO A 528 10.00 11.26 -10.30
C PRO A 528 8.81 11.12 -9.34
N PRO A 529 7.92 10.14 -9.57
CA PRO A 529 6.83 9.87 -8.63
C PRO A 529 7.34 9.64 -7.20
N GLY A 530 6.69 10.27 -6.21
CA GLY A 530 7.05 10.19 -4.80
C GLY A 530 8.37 10.86 -4.39
N ALA A 531 8.99 11.61 -5.31
CA ALA A 531 10.17 12.41 -4.99
C ALA A 531 9.77 13.82 -4.51
N HIS A 532 10.57 14.36 -3.59
CA HIS A 532 10.42 15.68 -3.01
C HIS A 532 11.73 16.47 -3.12
N LEU A 533 11.66 17.79 -2.96
CA LEU A 533 12.82 18.66 -2.92
C LEU A 533 13.06 19.15 -1.49
N VAL A 534 14.26 18.91 -0.99
CA VAL A 534 14.72 19.38 0.31
C VAL A 534 15.90 20.32 0.16
N ASP A 535 16.11 21.17 1.15
CA ASP A 535 17.17 22.17 1.11
C ASP A 535 18.28 21.79 2.11
N GLU A 536 19.54 21.80 1.67
CA GLU A 536 20.70 21.58 2.53
C GLU A 536 21.86 22.47 2.09
N GLY A 537 22.36 23.29 3.01
CA GLY A 537 23.52 24.14 2.77
C GLY A 537 23.38 25.08 1.56
N GLY A 538 22.18 25.60 1.29
CA GLY A 538 21.88 26.46 0.15
C GLY A 538 21.70 25.72 -1.18
N LEU A 539 21.72 24.39 -1.19
CA LEU A 539 21.44 23.54 -2.36
C LEU A 539 20.08 22.87 -2.22
N THR A 540 19.38 22.71 -3.35
CA THR A 540 18.13 21.96 -3.44
C THR A 540 18.41 20.54 -3.92
N LEU A 541 18.08 19.55 -3.11
CA LEU A 541 18.35 18.14 -3.36
C LEU A 541 17.07 17.33 -3.49
N GLU A 542 17.05 16.38 -4.40
CA GLU A 542 15.95 15.44 -4.58
C GLU A 542 16.04 14.33 -3.53
N VAL A 543 14.94 14.03 -2.86
CA VAL A 543 14.77 12.90 -1.96
C VAL A 543 13.55 12.07 -2.35
N ASN A 544 13.53 10.78 -2.00
CA ASN A 544 12.39 9.91 -2.18
C ASN A 544 12.24 8.99 -0.97
N PHE A 545 11.15 9.16 -0.22
CA PHE A 545 10.91 8.42 1.01
C PHE A 545 10.16 7.11 0.78
N SER A 546 9.56 6.89 -0.40
CA SER A 546 8.63 5.78 -0.64
C SER A 546 9.23 4.62 -1.43
N THR A 547 10.14 4.87 -2.38
CA THR A 547 10.56 3.86 -3.37
C THR A 547 11.88 3.17 -3.04
N ARG A 548 12.69 3.70 -2.13
CA ARG A 548 14.02 3.16 -1.80
C ARG A 548 14.23 3.07 -0.28
N LEU A 549 15.15 2.21 0.13
CA LEU A 549 15.54 2.08 1.53
C LEU A 549 16.17 3.39 2.03
N ASP A 550 17.08 3.97 1.23
CA ASP A 550 17.75 5.23 1.52
C ASP A 550 17.07 6.37 0.74
N CYS A 551 16.76 7.46 1.43
CA CYS A 551 15.97 8.57 0.88
C CYS A 551 16.69 9.43 -0.17
N GLY A 552 17.96 9.19 -0.45
CA GLY A 552 18.75 9.94 -1.43
C GLY A 552 19.79 10.90 -0.83
N ILE A 553 19.76 11.15 0.48
CA ILE A 553 20.74 11.96 1.20
C ILE A 553 21.10 11.29 2.52
N PHE A 554 22.40 11.23 2.83
CA PHE A 554 22.91 10.76 4.10
C PHE A 554 23.20 11.95 5.02
N LEU A 555 22.35 12.14 6.04
CA LEU A 555 22.42 13.30 6.93
C LEU A 555 23.71 13.33 7.78
N ASP A 556 24.27 12.18 8.10
CA ASP A 556 25.51 12.02 8.83
C ASP A 556 26.75 12.51 8.05
N HIS A 557 26.63 12.70 6.72
CA HIS A 557 27.67 13.27 5.87
C HIS A 557 27.50 14.77 5.58
N ARG A 558 26.63 15.47 6.28
CA ARG A 558 26.44 16.93 6.09
C ARG A 558 27.72 17.71 6.25
N GLU A 559 28.47 17.47 7.35
CA GLU A 559 29.76 18.13 7.61
C GLU A 559 30.81 17.72 6.58
N THR A 560 30.82 16.46 6.15
CA THR A 560 31.71 16.00 5.08
C THR A 560 31.43 16.74 3.78
N ARG A 561 30.14 16.89 3.40
CA ARG A 561 29.77 17.64 2.19
C ARG A 561 30.16 19.12 2.28
N ALA A 562 29.92 19.76 3.43
CA ALA A 562 30.34 21.15 3.66
C ALA A 562 31.87 21.31 3.57
N MET A 563 32.62 20.37 4.11
CA MET A 563 34.07 20.33 4.00
C MET A 563 34.54 20.17 2.53
N LEU A 564 33.89 19.30 1.74
CA LEU A 564 34.18 19.15 0.30
C LEU A 564 34.00 20.47 -0.46
N ARG A 565 32.95 21.25 -0.16
CA ARG A 565 32.72 22.58 -0.72
C ARG A 565 33.88 23.52 -0.42
N GLU A 566 34.27 23.63 0.82
CA GLU A 566 35.37 24.50 1.25
C GLU A 566 36.72 24.06 0.66
N MET A 567 36.98 22.77 0.59
CA MET A 567 38.19 22.22 -0.05
C MET A 567 38.21 22.54 -1.56
N ALA A 568 37.08 22.39 -2.25
CA ALA A 568 36.97 22.74 -3.67
C ALA A 568 37.20 24.23 -3.93
N LYS A 569 36.71 25.11 -3.01
CA LYS A 569 36.92 26.55 -3.07
C LYS A 569 38.39 26.93 -2.90
N GLN A 570 39.07 26.28 -1.97
CA GLN A 570 40.49 26.52 -1.68
C GLN A 570 41.45 25.87 -2.69
N THR A 571 40.95 24.91 -3.47
CA THR A 571 41.74 24.17 -4.49
C THR A 571 42.27 25.13 -5.53
N LYS A 572 43.58 25.08 -5.76
CA LYS A 572 44.29 25.81 -6.83
C LYS A 572 44.51 24.88 -8.03
N GLY A 573 44.66 25.43 -9.22
CA GLY A 573 44.95 24.63 -10.41
C GLY A 573 43.71 24.29 -11.25
N SER A 574 43.59 23.05 -11.71
CA SER A 574 42.57 22.61 -12.65
C SER A 574 41.18 22.55 -12.07
N LYS A 575 41.04 22.50 -10.76
CA LYS A 575 39.77 22.37 -10.02
C LYS A 575 38.94 21.18 -10.46
N ARG A 576 39.61 20.03 -10.64
CA ARG A 576 38.97 18.78 -11.01
C ARG A 576 38.57 17.99 -9.78
N PHE A 577 37.30 17.62 -9.72
CA PHE A 577 36.70 16.83 -8.64
C PHE A 577 36.28 15.44 -9.14
N LEU A 578 36.52 14.41 -8.35
CA LEU A 578 36.09 13.03 -8.61
C LEU A 578 35.26 12.52 -7.43
N ASN A 579 34.07 12.01 -7.72
CA ASN A 579 33.19 11.35 -6.76
C ASN A 579 33.07 9.85 -7.09
N LEU A 580 33.55 9.01 -6.20
CA LEU A 580 33.56 7.55 -6.32
C LEU A 580 32.50 6.94 -5.38
N PHE A 581 31.76 5.95 -5.85
CA PHE A 581 30.55 5.42 -5.18
C PHE A 581 29.54 6.53 -4.92
N ALA A 582 29.31 7.30 -5.95
CA ALA A 582 28.74 8.65 -5.84
C ALA A 582 27.26 8.69 -5.45
N TYR A 583 26.55 7.57 -5.56
CA TYR A 583 25.11 7.45 -5.25
C TYR A 583 24.30 8.57 -5.96
N THR A 584 23.61 9.43 -5.21
CA THR A 584 22.79 10.54 -5.76
C THR A 584 23.59 11.82 -6.05
N GLY A 585 24.92 11.75 -5.95
CA GLY A 585 25.83 12.85 -6.32
C GLY A 585 25.79 14.09 -5.43
N THR A 586 25.29 13.99 -4.20
CA THR A 586 25.20 15.14 -3.29
C THR A 586 26.59 15.75 -3.00
N GLY A 587 27.63 14.92 -2.85
CA GLY A 587 29.02 15.38 -2.73
C GLY A 587 29.51 16.13 -3.98
N THR A 588 29.06 15.70 -5.18
CA THR A 588 29.39 16.40 -6.44
C THR A 588 28.74 17.79 -6.50
N CYS A 589 27.47 17.91 -6.05
CA CYS A 589 26.79 19.21 -5.98
C CYS A 589 27.53 20.21 -5.09
N TYR A 590 27.97 19.76 -3.91
CA TYR A 590 28.71 20.60 -2.97
C TYR A 590 30.11 21.00 -3.52
N ALA A 591 30.79 20.08 -4.19
CA ALA A 591 32.09 20.40 -4.81
C ALA A 591 31.94 21.39 -5.97
N ALA A 592 30.90 21.23 -6.79
CA ALA A 592 30.58 22.16 -7.88
C ALA A 592 30.24 23.57 -7.35
N ASP A 593 29.43 23.64 -6.30
CA ASP A 593 29.10 24.89 -5.61
C ASP A 593 30.34 25.56 -4.99
N GLY A 594 31.32 24.76 -4.50
CA GLY A 594 32.63 25.21 -4.07
C GLY A 594 33.55 25.63 -5.23
N GLY A 595 33.09 25.58 -6.47
CA GLY A 595 33.81 26.06 -7.65
C GLY A 595 34.68 25.00 -8.33
N ALA A 596 34.40 23.70 -8.15
CA ALA A 596 34.99 22.66 -8.97
C ALA A 596 34.52 22.85 -10.44
N ARG A 597 35.46 23.03 -11.37
CA ARG A 597 35.15 23.35 -12.78
C ARG A 597 34.84 22.12 -13.59
N HIS A 598 35.45 20.99 -13.25
CA HIS A 598 35.22 19.70 -13.88
C HIS A 598 34.90 18.66 -12.82
N THR A 599 33.78 17.98 -12.97
CA THR A 599 33.40 16.91 -12.02
C THR A 599 33.22 15.59 -12.78
N THR A 600 33.75 14.52 -12.21
CA THR A 600 33.54 13.15 -12.68
C THR A 600 32.82 12.37 -11.60
N THR A 601 31.62 11.91 -11.87
CA THR A 601 30.72 11.20 -10.92
C THR A 601 30.62 9.75 -11.33
N VAL A 602 31.16 8.84 -10.55
CA VAL A 602 31.27 7.41 -10.88
C VAL A 602 30.45 6.56 -9.93
N ASP A 603 29.54 5.77 -10.48
CA ASP A 603 28.72 4.81 -9.73
C ASP A 603 28.37 3.60 -10.63
N LEU A 604 28.10 2.44 -10.02
CA LEU A 604 27.67 1.25 -10.72
C LEU A 604 26.20 1.32 -11.16
N SER A 605 25.38 2.11 -10.44
CA SER A 605 23.93 2.23 -10.59
C SER A 605 23.56 3.36 -11.56
N ALA A 606 23.07 3.03 -12.76
CA ALA A 606 22.56 4.01 -13.70
C ALA A 606 21.40 4.87 -13.15
N PRO A 607 20.43 4.31 -12.39
CA PRO A 607 19.41 5.11 -11.73
C PRO A 607 19.97 6.14 -10.73
N SER A 608 21.01 5.77 -9.97
CA SER A 608 21.68 6.68 -9.04
C SER A 608 22.40 7.82 -9.78
N LEU A 609 23.08 7.52 -10.87
CA LEU A 609 23.71 8.54 -11.73
C LEU A 609 22.69 9.49 -12.37
N ALA A 610 21.55 8.97 -12.83
CA ALA A 610 20.47 9.80 -13.34
C ALA A 610 19.90 10.74 -12.24
N TRP A 611 19.88 10.28 -11.01
CA TRP A 611 19.50 11.11 -9.86
C TRP A 611 20.57 12.16 -9.54
N ALA A 612 21.85 11.78 -9.56
CA ALA A 612 22.97 12.72 -9.41
C ALA A 612 22.93 13.82 -10.47
N GLN A 613 22.65 13.46 -11.73
CA GLN A 613 22.49 14.43 -12.79
C GLN A 613 21.35 15.40 -12.53
N ARG A 614 20.17 14.93 -12.10
CA ARG A 614 19.06 15.82 -11.75
C ARG A 614 19.39 16.75 -10.59
N ASN A 615 20.11 16.26 -9.56
CA ASN A 615 20.56 17.11 -8.45
C ASN A 615 21.53 18.22 -8.93
N MET A 616 22.45 17.91 -9.82
CA MET A 616 23.34 18.89 -10.42
C MET A 616 22.56 19.92 -11.25
N GLU A 617 21.71 19.46 -12.15
CA GLU A 617 20.89 20.33 -13.04
C GLU A 617 19.99 21.27 -12.24
N ARG A 618 19.39 20.80 -11.11
CA ARG A 618 18.54 21.63 -10.23
C ARG A 618 19.30 22.79 -9.61
N ASN A 619 20.56 22.60 -9.34
CA ASN A 619 21.42 23.62 -8.76
C ASN A 619 22.20 24.43 -9.82
N GLY A 620 21.82 24.29 -11.10
CA GLY A 620 22.38 25.07 -12.19
C GLY A 620 23.72 24.56 -12.72
N PHE A 621 24.22 23.41 -12.22
CA PHE A 621 25.46 22.80 -12.70
C PHE A 621 25.17 21.92 -13.91
N THR A 622 25.21 22.55 -15.09
CA THR A 622 24.92 21.92 -16.37
C THR A 622 26.10 22.11 -17.32
N GLY A 623 26.39 21.12 -18.14
CA GLY A 623 27.43 21.24 -19.14
C GLY A 623 28.25 19.96 -19.30
N PRO A 624 29.05 19.86 -20.37
CA PRO A 624 29.85 18.68 -20.65
C PRO A 624 31.04 18.48 -19.70
N GLU A 625 31.38 19.50 -18.92
CA GLU A 625 32.41 19.44 -17.86
C GLU A 625 31.98 18.60 -16.65
N HIS A 626 30.68 18.25 -16.53
CA HIS A 626 30.13 17.41 -15.48
C HIS A 626 29.84 16.00 -16.05
N GLU A 627 30.81 15.10 -15.88
CA GLU A 627 30.75 13.75 -16.43
C GLU A 627 30.07 12.77 -15.45
N TYR A 628 29.25 11.84 -15.98
CA TYR A 628 28.59 10.76 -15.24
C TYR A 628 29.02 9.43 -15.84
N VAL A 629 29.69 8.61 -15.06
CA VAL A 629 30.31 7.37 -15.52
C VAL A 629 29.68 6.17 -14.82
N GLN A 630 28.97 5.34 -15.59
CA GLN A 630 28.47 4.07 -15.06
C GLN A 630 29.57 3.01 -15.14
N ALA A 631 30.19 2.70 -14.00
CA ALA A 631 31.28 1.72 -13.96
C ALA A 631 31.41 1.06 -12.58
N ASP A 632 31.99 -0.13 -12.56
CA ASP A 632 32.57 -0.72 -11.34
C ASP A 632 33.76 0.15 -10.93
N VAL A 633 33.62 0.83 -9.79
CA VAL A 633 34.59 1.81 -9.29
C VAL A 633 36.01 1.22 -9.15
N ILE A 634 36.12 -0.01 -8.67
CA ILE A 634 37.43 -0.67 -8.47
C ILE A 634 38.13 -0.88 -9.82
N ALA A 635 37.40 -1.43 -10.79
CA ALA A 635 37.91 -1.65 -12.13
C ALA A 635 38.24 -0.33 -12.83
N TRP A 636 37.36 0.67 -12.68
CA TRP A 636 37.52 1.99 -13.27
C TRP A 636 38.77 2.72 -12.73
N VAL A 637 38.99 2.71 -11.41
CA VAL A 637 40.20 3.26 -10.78
C VAL A 637 41.44 2.55 -11.35
N GLY A 638 41.43 1.24 -11.51
CA GLY A 638 42.51 0.47 -12.13
C GLY A 638 42.82 0.88 -13.56
N GLU A 639 41.79 1.21 -14.36
CA GLU A 639 41.93 1.69 -15.74
C GLU A 639 42.45 3.13 -15.78
N GLN A 640 41.90 4.03 -14.97
CA GLN A 640 42.31 5.45 -14.92
C GLN A 640 43.77 5.64 -14.51
N ARG A 641 44.34 4.75 -13.70
CA ARG A 641 45.77 4.79 -13.34
C ARG A 641 46.71 4.73 -14.56
N ARG A 642 46.24 4.17 -15.68
CA ARG A 642 47.01 4.06 -16.94
C ARG A 642 46.85 5.30 -17.81
N THR A 643 45.94 6.21 -17.47
CA THR A 643 45.70 7.47 -18.21
C THR A 643 46.53 8.63 -17.61
N LYS A 644 46.47 9.79 -18.25
CA LYS A 644 47.04 11.05 -17.76
C LYS A 644 46.05 11.84 -16.88
N ASN A 645 44.80 11.33 -16.68
CA ASN A 645 43.78 12.02 -15.93
C ASN A 645 44.17 12.08 -14.43
N ARG A 646 44.09 13.27 -13.85
CA ARG A 646 44.35 13.50 -12.42
C ARG A 646 43.34 14.48 -11.88
N TRP A 647 43.02 14.31 -10.59
CA TRP A 647 42.04 15.13 -9.87
C TRP A 647 42.68 15.81 -8.67
N ASP A 648 42.21 17.01 -8.38
CA ASP A 648 42.73 17.81 -7.26
C ASP A 648 42.01 17.41 -5.96
N LEU A 649 40.76 17.05 -6.04
CA LEU A 649 39.94 16.60 -4.91
C LEU A 649 39.14 15.35 -5.31
N VAL A 650 39.21 14.34 -4.47
CA VAL A 650 38.45 13.08 -4.63
C VAL A 650 37.60 12.85 -3.38
N PHE A 651 36.34 12.48 -3.57
CA PHE A 651 35.50 11.92 -2.54
C PHE A 651 35.26 10.45 -2.83
N CYS A 652 35.52 9.60 -1.84
CA CYS A 652 35.41 8.15 -1.96
C CYS A 652 34.66 7.60 -0.73
N ASP A 653 33.33 7.51 -0.84
CA ASP A 653 32.46 7.02 0.22
C ASP A 653 32.03 5.58 -0.10
N VAL A 654 32.77 4.63 0.46
CA VAL A 654 32.64 3.22 0.06
C VAL A 654 31.54 2.49 0.85
N PRO A 655 30.76 1.62 0.19
CA PRO A 655 29.85 0.74 0.89
C PRO A 655 30.60 -0.28 1.75
N THR A 656 30.00 -0.71 2.86
CA THR A 656 30.59 -1.75 3.74
C THR A 656 30.86 -3.04 2.96
N PHE A 657 29.91 -3.42 2.10
CA PHE A 657 29.97 -4.62 1.27
C PHE A 657 29.17 -4.41 -0.04
N SER A 658 29.69 -4.98 -1.13
CA SER A 658 28.98 -5.01 -2.42
C SER A 658 29.22 -6.34 -3.14
N ASN A 659 28.14 -6.94 -3.67
CA ASN A 659 28.15 -8.23 -4.37
C ASN A 659 27.35 -8.21 -5.68
N SER A 660 27.28 -7.07 -6.34
CA SER A 660 26.51 -6.94 -7.59
C SER A 660 27.06 -7.88 -8.70
N SER A 661 26.15 -8.55 -9.40
CA SER A 661 26.49 -9.37 -10.58
C SER A 661 27.15 -8.58 -11.74
N ARG A 662 27.14 -7.24 -11.67
CA ARG A 662 27.77 -6.33 -12.61
C ARG A 662 29.23 -6.00 -12.26
N MET A 663 29.72 -6.45 -11.10
CA MET A 663 31.10 -6.24 -10.68
C MET A 663 32.02 -7.24 -11.41
N ARG A 664 33.25 -6.80 -11.74
CA ARG A 664 34.29 -7.69 -12.31
C ARG A 664 34.89 -8.65 -11.27
N LYS A 665 35.00 -8.23 -10.01
CA LYS A 665 35.32 -9.11 -8.87
C LYS A 665 34.01 -9.61 -8.24
N ALA A 666 34.03 -10.81 -7.69
CA ALA A 666 32.83 -11.44 -7.10
C ALA A 666 32.21 -10.64 -5.94
N SER A 667 33.00 -9.84 -5.20
CA SER A 667 32.53 -8.98 -4.12
C SER A 667 33.58 -7.94 -3.74
N PHE A 668 33.12 -6.80 -3.22
CA PHE A 668 33.93 -5.79 -2.52
C PHE A 668 33.61 -5.83 -1.03
N ASP A 669 34.64 -5.81 -0.19
CA ASP A 669 34.56 -5.69 1.26
C ASP A 669 35.51 -4.59 1.71
N VAL A 670 34.99 -3.54 2.38
CA VAL A 670 35.81 -2.36 2.74
C VAL A 670 36.98 -2.72 3.64
N GLN A 671 36.82 -3.63 4.60
CA GLN A 671 37.92 -3.99 5.49
C GLN A 671 39.04 -4.73 4.77
N ARG A 672 38.72 -5.55 3.79
CA ARG A 672 39.67 -6.33 2.97
C ARG A 672 40.33 -5.48 1.88
N ASP A 673 39.54 -4.65 1.18
CA ASP A 673 39.93 -4.09 -0.12
C ASP A 673 40.32 -2.60 -0.05
N HIS A 674 40.14 -1.92 1.11
CA HIS A 674 40.35 -0.46 1.22
C HIS A 674 41.78 -0.03 0.90
N ALA A 675 42.80 -0.79 1.35
CA ALA A 675 44.19 -0.41 1.11
C ALA A 675 44.54 -0.39 -0.38
N GLU A 676 44.14 -1.43 -1.14
CA GLU A 676 44.35 -1.49 -2.59
C GLU A 676 43.62 -0.33 -3.29
N LEU A 677 42.37 -0.07 -2.90
CA LEU A 677 41.57 1.03 -3.43
C LEU A 677 42.25 2.38 -3.17
N LEU A 678 42.62 2.67 -1.94
CA LEU A 678 43.22 3.96 -1.57
C LEU A 678 44.59 4.18 -2.25
N ILE A 679 45.43 3.16 -2.36
CA ILE A 679 46.63 3.20 -3.16
C ILE A 679 46.31 3.49 -4.64
N GLY A 680 45.26 2.89 -5.16
CA GLY A 680 44.77 3.16 -6.51
C GLY A 680 44.35 4.62 -6.68
N VAL A 681 43.49 5.12 -5.79
CA VAL A 681 42.96 6.48 -5.79
C VAL A 681 44.08 7.50 -5.60
N SER A 682 45.04 7.26 -4.71
CA SER A 682 46.17 8.18 -4.51
C SER A 682 46.95 8.46 -5.78
N ARG A 683 47.03 7.48 -6.70
CA ARG A 683 47.70 7.65 -7.98
C ARG A 683 46.90 8.46 -8.99
N LEU A 684 45.60 8.67 -8.75
CA LEU A 684 44.75 9.56 -9.52
C LEU A 684 44.80 11.02 -9.05
N LEU A 685 45.43 11.27 -7.87
CA LEU A 685 45.57 12.63 -7.35
C LEU A 685 46.62 13.42 -8.15
N THR A 686 46.42 14.72 -8.27
CA THR A 686 47.48 15.68 -8.61
C THR A 686 48.56 15.68 -7.50
N ARG A 687 49.68 16.43 -7.69
CA ARG A 687 50.76 16.45 -6.69
C ARG A 687 50.30 16.87 -5.32
N ASP A 688 49.43 17.90 -5.28
CA ASP A 688 48.89 18.48 -4.03
C ASP A 688 47.44 18.04 -3.79
N GLY A 689 46.96 17.04 -4.54
CA GLY A 689 45.58 16.54 -4.48
C GLY A 689 45.29 15.78 -3.21
N THR A 690 44.04 15.82 -2.77
CA THR A 690 43.55 15.16 -1.56
C THR A 690 42.35 14.29 -1.85
N CYS A 691 42.29 13.11 -1.23
CA CYS A 691 41.09 12.27 -1.22
C CYS A 691 40.46 12.31 0.18
N VAL A 692 39.17 12.58 0.25
CA VAL A 692 38.36 12.36 1.43
C VAL A 692 37.77 10.94 1.28
N PHE A 693 38.22 10.04 2.13
CA PHE A 693 37.75 8.66 2.19
C PHE A 693 36.80 8.49 3.37
N SER A 694 35.64 7.86 3.12
CA SER A 694 34.65 7.56 4.14
C SER A 694 34.15 6.13 4.04
N CYS A 695 33.74 5.54 5.17
CA CYS A 695 33.01 4.28 5.24
C CYS A 695 32.18 4.18 6.52
N ASN A 696 31.08 3.42 6.48
CA ASN A 696 30.15 3.26 7.61
C ASN A 696 30.35 1.96 8.41
N LEU A 697 31.45 1.21 8.20
CA LEU A 697 31.78 0.01 8.96
C LEU A 697 32.28 0.38 10.36
N ARG A 698 31.48 0.10 11.40
CA ARG A 698 31.81 0.45 12.80
C ARG A 698 33.12 -0.15 13.32
N SER A 699 33.49 -1.33 12.83
CA SER A 699 34.72 -2.04 13.20
C SER A 699 35.90 -1.77 12.27
N PHE A 700 35.76 -0.80 11.36
CA PHE A 700 36.78 -0.50 10.36
C PHE A 700 38.13 -0.12 11.02
N LYS A 701 39.17 -0.74 10.49
CA LYS A 701 40.57 -0.45 10.86
C LYS A 701 41.36 -0.20 9.58
N LEU A 702 41.99 0.97 9.53
CA LEU A 702 42.81 1.36 8.40
C LEU A 702 44.13 0.55 8.43
N ASP A 703 44.57 0.06 7.27
CA ASP A 703 45.86 -0.60 7.08
C ASP A 703 46.93 0.45 6.79
N GLU A 704 47.37 1.12 7.87
CA GLU A 704 48.36 2.18 7.80
C GLU A 704 49.69 1.69 7.26
N GLU A 705 50.08 0.44 7.54
CA GLU A 705 51.36 -0.13 7.09
C GLU A 705 51.38 -0.31 5.55
N ALA A 706 50.31 -0.86 4.98
CA ALA A 706 50.20 -1.02 3.53
C ALA A 706 50.17 0.34 2.79
N LEU A 707 49.49 1.33 3.36
CA LEU A 707 49.45 2.69 2.81
C LEU A 707 50.81 3.36 2.86
N ALA A 708 51.51 3.32 4.04
CA ALA A 708 52.82 3.91 4.21
C ALA A 708 53.87 3.31 3.25
N LYS A 709 53.88 1.97 3.07
CA LYS A 709 54.74 1.28 2.09
C LYS A 709 54.49 1.76 0.65
N ALA A 710 53.26 2.16 0.33
CA ALA A 710 52.89 2.69 -0.98
C ALA A 710 53.13 4.19 -1.16
N GLY A 711 53.65 4.89 -0.11
CA GLY A 711 53.83 6.34 -0.12
C GLY A 711 52.51 7.10 -0.04
N VAL A 712 51.58 6.61 0.76
CA VAL A 712 50.24 7.20 1.00
C VAL A 712 50.11 7.50 2.48
N GLU A 713 49.73 8.73 2.80
CA GLU A 713 49.43 9.19 4.16
C GLU A 713 47.91 9.32 4.33
N ALA A 714 47.42 8.90 5.49
CA ALA A 714 46.01 9.03 5.82
C ALA A 714 45.84 9.61 7.23
N GLN A 715 45.13 10.70 7.34
CA GLN A 715 44.82 11.40 8.60
C GLN A 715 43.36 11.14 8.98
N ASP A 716 43.12 10.61 10.18
CA ASP A 716 41.75 10.46 10.72
C ASP A 716 41.16 11.84 11.03
N ILE A 717 40.03 12.14 10.40
CA ILE A 717 39.23 13.35 10.58
C ILE A 717 37.81 13.04 11.04
N THR A 718 37.54 11.82 11.46
CA THR A 718 36.20 11.33 11.83
C THR A 718 35.47 12.27 12.77
N ALA A 719 36.15 12.76 13.82
CA ALA A 719 35.56 13.66 14.82
C ALA A 719 35.11 15.01 14.23
N GLN A 720 35.72 15.45 13.11
CA GLN A 720 35.40 16.72 12.44
C GLN A 720 34.22 16.59 11.46
N THR A 721 33.87 15.37 11.10
CA THR A 721 32.87 15.08 10.08
C THR A 721 31.53 14.55 10.63
N ILE A 722 31.46 14.25 11.94
CA ILE A 722 30.25 13.82 12.61
C ILE A 722 29.40 15.04 12.98
N PRO A 723 28.21 15.22 12.43
CA PRO A 723 27.31 16.33 12.74
C PRO A 723 26.81 16.27 14.19
N GLU A 724 26.44 17.42 14.76
CA GLU A 724 25.96 17.52 16.15
C GLU A 724 24.75 16.64 16.44
N ASP A 725 23.82 16.51 15.48
CA ASP A 725 22.63 15.67 15.60
C ASP A 725 22.95 14.16 15.61
N PHE A 726 24.15 13.76 15.19
CA PHE A 726 24.69 12.40 15.27
C PHE A 726 25.74 12.22 16.38
N SER A 727 26.00 13.22 17.19
CA SER A 727 27.07 13.22 18.21
C SER A 727 26.98 12.08 19.24
N ARG A 728 25.80 11.49 19.44
CA ARG A 728 25.63 10.31 20.31
C ARG A 728 26.20 9.03 19.69
N ASN A 729 26.35 8.97 18.36
CA ASN A 729 26.89 7.83 17.64
C ASN A 729 28.22 8.16 16.97
N GLN A 730 29.29 8.26 17.78
CA GLN A 730 30.65 8.57 17.34
C GLN A 730 31.25 7.53 16.35
N ARG A 731 30.52 6.44 16.08
CA ARG A 731 30.94 5.37 15.17
C ARG A 731 29.97 5.23 13.97
N ILE A 732 29.25 6.30 13.61
CA ILE A 732 28.31 6.24 12.51
C ILE A 732 29.01 6.05 11.17
N HIS A 733 30.13 6.74 11.00
CA HIS A 733 31.08 6.54 9.90
C HIS A 733 32.53 6.73 10.39
N LYS A 734 33.47 6.41 9.52
CA LYS A 734 34.89 6.75 9.61
C LYS A 734 35.26 7.64 8.45
N CYS A 735 36.10 8.66 8.66
CA CYS A 735 36.52 9.59 7.63
C CYS A 735 38.01 9.92 7.72
N TYR A 736 38.69 9.89 6.57
CA TYR A 736 40.14 10.12 6.50
C TYR A 736 40.47 11.07 5.36
N LEU A 737 41.48 11.95 5.58
CA LEU A 737 42.17 12.67 4.49
C LEU A 737 43.34 11.83 4.00
N VAL A 738 43.33 11.47 2.74
CA VAL A 738 44.33 10.62 2.10
C VAL A 738 45.10 11.42 1.07
N ARG A 739 46.47 11.42 1.17
CA ARG A 739 47.38 12.17 0.32
C ARG A 739 48.57 11.30 -0.08
N ARG A 740 49.31 11.75 -1.09
CA ARG A 740 50.63 11.18 -1.37
C ARG A 740 51.66 11.76 -0.41
N THR A 741 52.50 10.89 0.11
CA THR A 741 53.69 11.37 0.84
C THR A 741 54.60 12.13 -0.12
N PRO A 742 55.05 13.35 0.22
CA PRO A 742 56.03 14.04 -0.60
C PRO A 742 57.31 13.15 -0.72
N ARG A 743 57.76 12.91 -1.95
CA ARG A 743 59.08 12.30 -2.08
C ARG A 743 60.10 13.29 -1.60
N GLU A 744 60.88 12.92 -0.56
CA GLU A 744 62.09 13.62 -0.25
C GLU A 744 62.98 13.66 -1.51
N GLN A 745 63.33 14.86 -1.92
CA GLN A 745 64.18 15.11 -3.11
C GLN A 745 65.63 14.70 -2.81
#